data_ebb745bdd14532f9fdbee2a73e57f7a0
#
_entry.id   ebb745bdd14532f9fdbee2a73e57f7a0
#
_cell.length_a   1.000
_cell.length_b   1.000
_cell.length_c   1.000
_cell.angle_alpha   90.00
_cell.angle_beta   90.00
_cell.angle_gamma   90.00
#
_symmetry.space_group_name_H-M   'P 1'
#
loop_
_entity.id
_entity.type
_entity.pdbx_description
1 polymer ?
#
loop_
_entity_poly.entity_id
_entity_poly.type
_entity_poly.pdbx_seq_one_letter_code
_entity_poly.pdbx_strand_id
1 'polypeptide(L)'
;MNRFIILLFTYLLGVSSLFCQMSSWEVVQDMGRGLNLGNALSAPVEGNWAPVVYEQYFIDVANAGFSNVRIPIDFYGSRTTGNTASWSSLSNTSNQYQGNETDFSVSASYMDRVQTLVDWSLNQGLFTIIDIHGAELKSEFLETFNIDNANYSAPSSAKRAADLMKFKSIWIQIANRFVSHPSNLLFEVVNEPYFEVSASEMDAINLMIIEAIRATGGNNSTRPIIITGGGSNSYQAPTTISTEVLQSDSNLIASFHYYQPFSFTSSSKEQFNDFNWGTNADKSNVASHFDVVRSWSETNNIPVTLGEFAADNEGGFNYQTGVYGSYGGPLHADRVEYHRYLAEQAINRGFSFSAWCSGNKSNKTIHLRTDNPNTINAYPGIWVEDVKQALLADGDWPDCYGPSDAEIVRNPDFECGFSNHWDLFLPGNNNTAQATFSESTTTVFSGSTAARIDVTSAQDYNKVLLRNAVYQEDLSNQTLTIGCYAKALGNNVSFRMRIKSELSENTIFIPSEIFQLTSSYQYYEFEYSVPEGSSNLQLQVLLGAYVGTYFLDAFYADAQSSSLGISQTYQDLEMIIFPNPTVDYLYIKSNQEIESVRVYNVLGGLVISLDKSQKIDIQSLARGLYLLEAKFNNGAQLTQKFIKD
;
A
#
# COMPACT_ATOMS: atom_id res chain seq x y z
N MET A 1 -19.06 79.70 27.18
CA MET A 1 -19.66 78.45 26.64
C MET A 1 -18.70 77.89 25.59
N ASN A 2 -17.74 77.10 26.04
CA ASN A 2 -16.71 76.48 25.16
C ASN A 2 -17.13 75.03 24.91
N ARG A 3 -17.35 74.69 23.65
CA ARG A 3 -17.58 73.31 23.21
C ARG A 3 -16.21 72.70 22.84
N PHE A 4 -15.75 71.70 23.60
CA PHE A 4 -14.66 70.84 23.24
C PHE A 4 -15.17 69.77 22.29
N ILE A 5 -14.55 69.71 21.08
CA ILE A 5 -14.73 68.61 20.13
C ILE A 5 -13.59 67.64 20.38
N ILE A 6 -13.94 66.43 20.88
CA ILE A 6 -13.00 65.32 21.00
C ILE A 6 -13.03 64.55 19.69
N LEU A 7 -11.92 64.59 18.94
CA LEU A 7 -11.68 63.75 17.80
C LEU A 7 -11.15 62.36 18.28
N LEU A 8 -11.97 61.36 18.12
CA LEU A 8 -11.59 59.98 18.39
C LEU A 8 -10.86 59.43 17.13
N PHE A 9 -9.55 59.31 17.19
CA PHE A 9 -8.75 58.58 16.20
C PHE A 9 -8.85 57.08 16.51
N THR A 10 -9.67 56.36 15.76
CA THR A 10 -9.68 54.90 15.73
C THR A 10 -8.48 54.43 14.91
N TYR A 11 -7.45 53.96 15.57
CA TYR A 11 -6.35 53.22 14.95
C TYR A 11 -6.90 51.81 14.62
N LEU A 12 -7.23 51.54 13.36
CA LEU A 12 -7.39 50.18 12.86
C LEU A 12 -5.98 49.57 12.76
N LEU A 13 -5.59 48.84 13.83
CA LEU A 13 -4.50 47.88 13.72
C LEU A 13 -4.99 46.75 12.85
N GLY A 14 -4.61 46.77 11.59
CA GLY A 14 -4.69 45.60 10.72
C GLY A 14 -3.75 44.55 11.30
N VAL A 15 -4.30 43.58 12.02
CA VAL A 15 -3.60 42.35 12.34
C VAL A 15 -3.51 41.59 11.01
N SER A 16 -2.45 41.84 10.25
CA SER A 16 -1.99 40.89 9.25
C SER A 16 -1.60 39.65 10.03
N SER A 17 -2.46 38.63 10.07
CA SER A 17 -2.08 37.29 10.43
C SER A 17 -0.92 36.92 9.48
N LEU A 18 0.29 36.97 10.00
CA LEU A 18 1.43 36.29 9.42
C LEU A 18 1.05 34.80 9.47
N PHE A 19 0.43 34.30 8.40
CA PHE A 19 0.42 32.87 8.14
C PHE A 19 1.90 32.51 7.94
N CYS A 20 2.50 31.88 8.95
CA CYS A 20 3.81 31.26 8.80
C CYS A 20 3.68 30.26 7.64
N GLN A 21 4.43 30.50 6.59
CA GLN A 21 4.44 29.59 5.46
C GLN A 21 5.03 28.26 5.93
N MET A 22 4.36 27.15 5.59
CA MET A 22 4.84 25.81 5.89
C MET A 22 6.16 25.56 5.18
N SER A 23 7.12 24.99 5.87
CA SER A 23 8.33 24.45 5.26
C SER A 23 8.00 23.24 4.39
N SER A 24 8.88 22.87 3.44
CA SER A 24 8.69 21.68 2.62
C SER A 24 8.60 20.40 3.45
N TRP A 25 9.24 20.33 4.62
CA TRP A 25 9.13 19.22 5.56
C TRP A 25 7.73 19.12 6.16
N GLU A 26 7.16 20.23 6.64
CA GLU A 26 5.78 20.27 7.15
C GLU A 26 4.79 19.91 6.04
N VAL A 27 5.01 20.41 4.82
CA VAL A 27 4.17 20.07 3.66
C VAL A 27 4.18 18.57 3.39
N VAL A 28 5.36 17.91 3.36
CA VAL A 28 5.45 16.46 3.14
C VAL A 28 4.79 15.69 4.28
N GLN A 29 4.95 16.13 5.53
CA GLN A 29 4.33 15.52 6.68
C GLN A 29 2.79 15.59 6.59
N ASP A 30 2.24 16.77 6.26
CA ASP A 30 0.80 16.97 6.16
C ASP A 30 0.20 16.35 4.89
N MET A 31 0.96 16.27 3.79
CA MET A 31 0.58 15.51 2.60
C MET A 31 0.35 14.02 2.90
N GLY A 32 1.13 13.45 3.79
CA GLY A 32 0.93 12.08 4.31
C GLY A 32 0.59 11.07 3.22
N ARG A 33 -0.64 10.60 3.19
CA ARG A 33 -1.14 9.49 2.36
C ARG A 33 -2.06 10.00 1.26
N GLY A 34 -1.85 9.57 0.02
CA GLY A 34 -2.65 10.06 -1.10
C GLY A 34 -2.77 9.10 -2.27
N LEU A 35 -3.45 9.57 -3.30
CA LEU A 35 -3.71 8.83 -4.52
C LEU A 35 -3.35 9.64 -5.77
N ASN A 36 -2.93 8.94 -6.82
CA ASN A 36 -2.89 9.49 -8.16
C ASN A 36 -4.28 9.47 -8.81
N LEU A 37 -4.65 10.56 -9.46
CA LEU A 37 -5.76 10.62 -10.41
C LEU A 37 -5.24 10.18 -11.80
N GLY A 38 -4.67 8.97 -11.88
CA GLY A 38 -3.96 8.48 -13.06
C GLY A 38 -4.87 8.31 -14.28
N ASN A 39 -4.32 8.41 -15.49
CA ASN A 39 -5.01 8.17 -16.75
C ASN A 39 -6.24 9.07 -17.04
N ALA A 40 -6.41 10.18 -16.31
CA ALA A 40 -7.48 11.13 -16.54
C ALA A 40 -7.06 12.24 -17.52
N LEU A 41 -6.45 13.31 -17.02
CA LEU A 41 -6.03 14.43 -17.85
C LEU A 41 -4.73 14.18 -18.61
N SER A 42 -3.93 13.20 -18.22
CA SER A 42 -2.77 12.73 -18.99
C SER A 42 -3.14 11.95 -20.26
N ALA A 43 -4.38 11.47 -20.37
CA ALA A 43 -4.86 10.84 -21.60
C ALA A 43 -5.02 11.87 -22.73
N PRO A 44 -4.84 11.51 -24.00
CA PRO A 44 -5.06 12.43 -25.13
C PRO A 44 -6.46 13.06 -25.13
N VAL A 45 -7.45 12.30 -24.68
CA VAL A 45 -8.83 12.77 -24.46
C VAL A 45 -9.30 12.22 -23.12
N GLU A 46 -9.78 13.09 -22.23
CA GLU A 46 -10.37 12.67 -20.96
C GLU A 46 -11.55 11.70 -21.22
N GLY A 47 -11.58 10.59 -20.48
CA GLY A 47 -12.59 9.53 -20.66
C GLY A 47 -12.12 8.35 -21.51
N ASN A 48 -10.99 8.44 -22.24
CA ASN A 48 -10.49 7.35 -23.07
C ASN A 48 -9.81 6.25 -22.24
N TRP A 49 -8.83 6.62 -21.41
CA TRP A 49 -8.05 5.64 -20.63
C TRP A 49 -8.66 5.33 -19.27
N ALA A 50 -9.36 6.29 -18.69
CA ALA A 50 -10.11 6.15 -17.46
C ALA A 50 -11.44 6.90 -17.59
N PRO A 51 -12.44 6.67 -16.73
CA PRO A 51 -13.66 7.44 -16.72
C PRO A 51 -13.39 8.94 -16.54
N VAL A 52 -14.30 9.76 -17.08
CA VAL A 52 -14.31 11.21 -16.84
C VAL A 52 -14.37 11.48 -15.34
N VAL A 53 -13.67 12.50 -14.88
CA VAL A 53 -13.58 12.85 -13.46
C VAL A 53 -14.68 13.81 -13.06
N TYR A 54 -15.35 13.51 -11.95
CA TYR A 54 -16.35 14.35 -11.31
C TYR A 54 -15.84 14.82 -9.94
N GLU A 55 -16.45 15.88 -9.41
CA GLU A 55 -16.12 16.42 -8.08
C GLU A 55 -16.22 15.35 -6.98
N GLN A 56 -17.15 14.40 -7.14
CA GLN A 56 -17.37 13.31 -6.19
C GLN A 56 -16.09 12.50 -5.90
N TYR A 57 -15.19 12.35 -6.88
CA TYR A 57 -13.92 11.67 -6.66
C TYR A 57 -13.10 12.29 -5.51
N PHE A 58 -13.01 13.62 -5.49
CA PHE A 58 -12.24 14.32 -4.45
C PHE A 58 -12.93 14.27 -3.09
N ILE A 59 -14.27 14.31 -3.07
CA ILE A 59 -15.09 14.11 -1.87
C ILE A 59 -14.84 12.69 -1.31
N ASP A 60 -14.84 11.66 -2.17
CA ASP A 60 -14.61 10.28 -1.77
C ASP A 60 -13.18 10.10 -1.19
N VAL A 61 -12.18 10.70 -1.83
CA VAL A 61 -10.77 10.62 -1.39
C VAL A 61 -10.59 11.27 -0.03
N ALA A 62 -11.12 12.48 0.17
CA ALA A 62 -11.05 13.19 1.45
C ALA A 62 -11.82 12.45 2.55
N ASN A 63 -13.04 11.97 2.27
CA ASN A 63 -13.85 11.21 3.23
C ASN A 63 -13.23 9.87 3.61
N ALA A 64 -12.44 9.27 2.73
CA ALA A 64 -11.68 8.05 3.04
C ALA A 64 -10.52 8.29 4.02
N GLY A 65 -10.05 9.54 4.17
CA GLY A 65 -8.95 9.89 5.05
C GLY A 65 -7.61 10.12 4.34
N PHE A 66 -7.59 10.14 3.01
CA PHE A 66 -6.42 10.60 2.25
C PHE A 66 -6.25 12.11 2.35
N SER A 67 -5.02 12.58 2.36
CA SER A 67 -4.68 14.00 2.52
C SER A 67 -4.08 14.63 1.27
N ASN A 68 -3.77 13.85 0.22
CA ASN A 68 -3.28 14.40 -1.05
C ASN A 68 -3.85 13.69 -2.29
N VAL A 69 -3.91 14.44 -3.40
CA VAL A 69 -4.17 13.91 -4.74
C VAL A 69 -3.13 14.45 -5.71
N ARG A 70 -2.45 13.55 -6.43
CA ARG A 70 -1.59 13.88 -7.56
C ARG A 70 -2.39 13.77 -8.85
N ILE A 71 -2.39 14.84 -9.65
CA ILE A 71 -3.17 15.00 -10.89
C ILE A 71 -2.20 15.06 -12.09
N PRO A 72 -1.96 13.92 -12.76
CA PRO A 72 -1.19 13.90 -14.01
C PRO A 72 -1.89 14.69 -15.11
N ILE A 73 -1.17 15.64 -15.73
CA ILE A 73 -1.63 16.48 -16.82
C ILE A 73 -0.72 16.34 -18.04
N ASP A 74 -1.22 16.64 -19.25
CA ASP A 74 -0.44 16.63 -20.46
C ASP A 74 -0.81 17.83 -21.35
N PHE A 75 0.09 18.79 -21.46
CA PHE A 75 -0.10 19.98 -22.30
C PHE A 75 0.52 19.85 -23.71
N TYR A 76 1.04 18.69 -24.05
CA TYR A 76 1.62 18.45 -25.37
C TYR A 76 0.58 18.07 -26.43
N GLY A 77 1.03 17.74 -27.62
CA GLY A 77 0.16 17.43 -28.75
C GLY A 77 -0.71 18.65 -29.14
N SER A 78 -2.01 18.42 -29.31
CA SER A 78 -2.96 19.46 -29.72
C SER A 78 -3.32 20.48 -28.63
N ARG A 79 -2.82 20.29 -27.40
CA ARG A 79 -3.13 21.15 -26.24
C ARG A 79 -2.24 22.38 -26.12
N THR A 80 -1.17 22.46 -26.91
CA THR A 80 -0.30 23.62 -27.01
C THR A 80 0.04 23.89 -28.46
N THR A 81 -0.07 25.14 -28.89
CA THR A 81 0.35 25.57 -30.23
C THR A 81 1.87 25.44 -30.38
N GLY A 82 2.38 25.53 -31.61
CA GLY A 82 3.82 25.47 -31.86
C GLY A 82 4.37 24.04 -31.72
N ASN A 83 4.16 23.24 -32.78
CA ASN A 83 4.75 21.90 -32.85
C ASN A 83 6.25 21.97 -33.09
N THR A 84 7.04 21.37 -32.18
CA THR A 84 8.50 21.33 -32.29
C THR A 84 9.03 20.21 -33.19
N ALA A 85 8.17 19.31 -33.66
CA ALA A 85 8.59 18.19 -34.51
C ALA A 85 9.28 18.59 -35.82
N SER A 86 8.96 19.78 -36.36
CA SER A 86 9.66 20.33 -37.53
C SER A 86 11.17 20.60 -37.29
N TRP A 87 11.59 20.64 -36.05
CA TRP A 87 12.98 20.83 -35.63
C TRP A 87 13.70 19.51 -35.39
N SER A 88 13.02 18.38 -35.56
CA SER A 88 13.51 17.03 -35.24
C SER A 88 14.64 16.52 -36.12
N SER A 89 15.06 17.28 -37.12
CA SER A 89 16.12 16.83 -38.02
C SER A 89 17.48 16.82 -37.31
N LEU A 90 18.11 15.64 -37.24
CA LEU A 90 19.53 15.49 -36.85
C LEU A 90 20.47 16.31 -37.75
N SER A 91 20.03 16.67 -38.98
CA SER A 91 20.76 17.56 -39.90
C SER A 91 20.56 19.04 -39.63
N ASN A 92 19.69 19.43 -38.72
CA ASN A 92 19.53 20.82 -38.32
C ASN A 92 20.73 21.25 -37.48
N THR A 93 21.70 21.87 -38.10
CA THR A 93 22.94 22.36 -37.47
C THR A 93 22.81 23.76 -36.83
N SER A 94 21.62 24.36 -36.88
CA SER A 94 21.35 25.60 -36.17
C SER A 94 21.29 25.33 -34.66
N ASN A 95 22.25 25.81 -33.92
CA ASN A 95 22.35 25.62 -32.46
C ASN A 95 21.49 26.62 -31.67
N GLN A 96 20.68 27.44 -32.34
CA GLN A 96 19.84 28.43 -31.67
C GLN A 96 18.42 28.38 -32.22
N TYR A 97 17.46 28.09 -31.34
CA TYR A 97 16.07 28.37 -31.62
C TYR A 97 15.85 29.88 -31.72
N GLN A 98 15.28 30.34 -32.84
CA GLN A 98 15.07 31.77 -33.12
C GLN A 98 13.70 32.26 -32.60
N GLY A 99 12.88 31.39 -32.05
CA GLY A 99 11.58 31.72 -31.47
C GLY A 99 11.68 32.23 -30.02
N ASN A 100 10.54 32.44 -29.43
CA ASN A 100 10.38 32.89 -28.05
C ASN A 100 9.21 32.14 -27.36
N GLU A 101 9.05 32.38 -26.07
CA GLU A 101 8.03 31.71 -25.25
C GLU A 101 6.58 31.93 -25.74
N THR A 102 6.31 33.06 -26.44
CA THR A 102 4.96 33.38 -26.95
C THR A 102 4.57 32.60 -28.19
N ASP A 103 5.48 31.81 -28.78
CA ASP A 103 5.19 30.92 -29.89
C ASP A 103 4.36 29.71 -29.44
N PHE A 104 4.35 29.45 -28.15
CA PHE A 104 3.67 28.29 -27.53
C PHE A 104 2.53 28.77 -26.64
N SER A 105 1.29 28.53 -27.07
CA SER A 105 0.08 28.90 -26.29
C SER A 105 -0.67 27.65 -25.89
N VAL A 106 -0.92 27.48 -24.59
CA VAL A 106 -1.71 26.37 -24.08
C VAL A 106 -3.20 26.55 -24.38
N SER A 107 -3.91 25.45 -24.58
CA SER A 107 -5.36 25.45 -24.79
C SER A 107 -6.07 25.99 -23.54
N ALA A 108 -6.81 27.09 -23.70
CA ALA A 108 -7.55 27.69 -22.60
C ALA A 108 -8.59 26.73 -22.03
N SER A 109 -9.32 25.99 -22.85
CA SER A 109 -10.34 25.04 -22.41
C SER A 109 -9.73 23.87 -21.61
N TYR A 110 -8.56 23.40 -22.00
CA TYR A 110 -7.87 22.36 -21.23
C TYR A 110 -7.33 22.92 -19.90
N MET A 111 -6.75 24.13 -19.91
CA MET A 111 -6.32 24.81 -18.67
C MET A 111 -7.48 25.06 -17.71
N ASP A 112 -8.66 25.46 -18.23
CA ASP A 112 -9.87 25.61 -17.42
C ASP A 112 -10.30 24.27 -16.79
N ARG A 113 -10.17 23.16 -17.54
CA ARG A 113 -10.45 21.83 -17.01
C ARG A 113 -9.46 21.41 -15.91
N VAL A 114 -8.16 21.66 -16.12
CA VAL A 114 -7.13 21.42 -15.10
C VAL A 114 -7.47 22.21 -13.84
N GLN A 115 -7.76 23.50 -13.96
CA GLN A 115 -8.13 24.32 -12.80
C GLN A 115 -9.39 23.79 -12.11
N THR A 116 -10.40 23.37 -12.84
CA THR A 116 -11.62 22.80 -12.25
C THR A 116 -11.30 21.63 -11.31
N LEU A 117 -10.42 20.71 -11.73
CA LEU A 117 -10.03 19.57 -10.89
C LEU A 117 -9.19 20.01 -9.69
N VAL A 118 -8.27 20.93 -9.90
CA VAL A 118 -7.48 21.54 -8.82
C VAL A 118 -8.38 22.19 -7.78
N ASP A 119 -9.34 23.01 -8.21
CA ASP A 119 -10.24 23.70 -7.30
C ASP A 119 -11.14 22.70 -6.54
N TRP A 120 -11.65 21.65 -7.18
CA TRP A 120 -12.38 20.58 -6.49
C TRP A 120 -11.55 19.89 -5.40
N SER A 121 -10.29 19.59 -5.71
CA SER A 121 -9.37 18.96 -4.75
C SER A 121 -9.07 19.87 -3.56
N LEU A 122 -8.71 21.12 -3.83
CA LEU A 122 -8.40 22.12 -2.79
C LEU A 122 -9.62 22.44 -1.91
N ASN A 123 -10.82 22.45 -2.47
CA ASN A 123 -12.07 22.68 -1.73
C ASN A 123 -12.39 21.55 -0.73
N GLN A 124 -11.81 20.36 -0.91
CA GLN A 124 -11.88 19.27 0.07
C GLN A 124 -10.76 19.34 1.11
N GLY A 125 -9.89 20.34 1.08
CA GLY A 125 -8.76 20.48 1.98
C GLY A 125 -7.56 19.61 1.62
N LEU A 126 -7.55 18.97 0.44
CA LEU A 126 -6.47 18.10 0.00
C LEU A 126 -5.26 18.91 -0.45
N PHE A 127 -4.07 18.41 -0.20
CA PHE A 127 -2.88 18.81 -0.95
C PHE A 127 -3.04 18.32 -2.38
N THR A 128 -2.78 19.20 -3.33
CA THR A 128 -2.98 18.92 -4.75
C THR A 128 -1.68 19.07 -5.49
N ILE A 129 -1.23 18.01 -6.16
CA ILE A 129 -0.01 18.01 -6.96
C ILE A 129 -0.43 17.98 -8.43
N ILE A 130 0.06 18.87 -9.25
CA ILE A 130 -0.02 18.76 -10.71
C ILE A 130 1.36 18.47 -11.28
N ASP A 131 1.45 17.46 -12.12
CA ASP A 131 2.68 17.05 -12.80
C ASP A 131 2.48 16.96 -14.30
N ILE A 132 3.49 17.36 -15.06
CA ILE A 132 3.47 17.17 -16.51
C ILE A 132 3.83 15.73 -16.84
N HIS A 133 2.84 15.02 -17.41
CA HIS A 133 2.82 13.58 -17.63
C HIS A 133 2.14 13.29 -18.98
N GLY A 134 2.29 12.09 -19.52
CA GLY A 134 1.45 11.64 -20.62
C GLY A 134 2.18 11.23 -21.89
N ALA A 135 1.38 10.72 -22.83
CA ALA A 135 1.90 10.13 -24.06
C ALA A 135 2.45 11.16 -25.03
N GLU A 136 1.77 12.31 -25.12
CA GLU A 136 2.19 13.37 -26.04
C GLU A 136 3.48 14.04 -25.54
N LEU A 137 3.65 14.21 -24.24
CA LEU A 137 4.92 14.64 -23.64
C LEU A 137 6.06 13.69 -24.03
N LYS A 138 5.84 12.36 -23.90
CA LYS A 138 6.86 11.36 -24.22
C LYS A 138 7.27 11.41 -25.69
N SER A 139 6.29 11.48 -26.61
CA SER A 139 6.56 11.48 -28.04
C SER A 139 7.14 12.78 -28.57
N GLU A 140 6.74 13.93 -28.04
CA GLU A 140 7.18 15.23 -28.54
C GLU A 140 8.43 15.77 -27.82
N PHE A 141 8.57 15.50 -26.53
CA PHE A 141 9.63 16.08 -25.71
C PHE A 141 10.64 15.02 -25.22
N LEU A 142 10.26 14.15 -24.28
CA LEU A 142 11.22 13.29 -23.60
C LEU A 142 11.88 12.24 -24.51
N GLU A 143 11.18 11.71 -25.52
CA GLU A 143 11.77 10.73 -26.44
C GLU A 143 12.91 11.32 -27.28
N THR A 144 12.92 12.64 -27.46
CA THR A 144 14.00 13.31 -28.19
C THR A 144 15.31 13.37 -27.41
N PHE A 145 15.28 13.05 -26.12
CA PHE A 145 16.48 13.00 -25.26
C PHE A 145 17.14 11.62 -25.23
N ASN A 146 16.48 10.58 -25.77
CA ASN A 146 17.04 9.24 -25.82
C ASN A 146 17.85 9.03 -27.11
N ILE A 147 19.17 8.76 -26.95
CA ILE A 147 20.09 8.57 -28.09
C ILE A 147 19.70 7.40 -29.02
N ASP A 148 19.02 6.40 -28.49
CA ASP A 148 18.57 5.23 -29.25
C ASP A 148 17.22 5.44 -29.93
N ASN A 149 16.56 6.57 -29.67
CA ASN A 149 15.29 6.91 -30.30
C ASN A 149 15.51 7.51 -31.69
N ALA A 150 14.68 7.14 -32.67
CA ALA A 150 14.73 7.70 -34.03
C ALA A 150 14.52 9.23 -34.07
N ASN A 151 13.88 9.78 -33.05
CA ASN A 151 13.65 11.22 -32.89
C ASN A 151 14.72 11.91 -32.02
N TYR A 152 15.78 11.22 -31.66
CA TYR A 152 16.85 11.78 -30.81
C TYR A 152 17.36 13.11 -31.37
N SER A 153 17.54 14.02 -30.44
CA SER A 153 18.04 15.36 -30.74
C SER A 153 19.25 15.67 -29.85
N ALA A 154 20.39 15.95 -30.45
CA ALA A 154 21.60 16.27 -29.66
C ALA A 154 21.36 17.45 -28.71
N PRO A 155 21.98 17.49 -27.51
CA PRO A 155 21.77 18.55 -26.51
C PRO A 155 21.97 19.98 -27.06
N SER A 156 22.84 20.17 -28.04
CA SER A 156 23.11 21.46 -28.68
C SER A 156 22.23 21.73 -29.91
N SER A 157 21.26 20.89 -30.22
CA SER A 157 20.44 21.05 -31.44
C SER A 157 19.38 22.13 -31.28
N ALA A 158 18.95 22.71 -32.42
CA ALA A 158 17.84 23.66 -32.45
C ALA A 158 16.52 23.00 -31.98
N LYS A 159 16.33 21.71 -32.25
CA LYS A 159 15.19 20.90 -31.75
C LYS A 159 15.16 20.88 -30.22
N ARG A 160 16.28 20.55 -29.57
CA ARG A 160 16.38 20.52 -28.12
C ARG A 160 16.10 21.91 -27.51
N ALA A 161 16.62 22.96 -28.10
CA ALA A 161 16.35 24.34 -27.68
C ALA A 161 14.87 24.72 -27.82
N ALA A 162 14.20 24.26 -28.90
CA ALA A 162 12.77 24.50 -29.10
C ALA A 162 11.92 23.70 -28.08
N ASP A 163 12.26 22.45 -27.80
CA ASP A 163 11.57 21.60 -26.80
C ASP A 163 11.66 22.21 -25.40
N LEU A 164 12.84 22.63 -24.98
CA LEU A 164 13.06 23.27 -23.69
C LEU A 164 12.30 24.60 -23.58
N MET A 165 12.29 25.40 -24.65
CA MET A 165 11.53 26.65 -24.71
C MET A 165 10.02 26.39 -24.59
N LYS A 166 9.50 25.40 -25.29
CA LYS A 166 8.08 24.96 -25.17
C LYS A 166 7.74 24.51 -23.75
N PHE A 167 8.59 23.68 -23.16
CA PHE A 167 8.40 23.19 -21.79
C PHE A 167 8.35 24.32 -20.77
N LYS A 168 9.33 25.27 -20.88
CA LYS A 168 9.37 26.45 -20.04
C LYS A 168 8.12 27.33 -20.23
N SER A 169 7.68 27.55 -21.47
CA SER A 169 6.49 28.35 -21.79
C SER A 169 5.22 27.73 -21.20
N ILE A 170 5.07 26.41 -21.27
CA ILE A 170 3.95 25.68 -20.66
C ILE A 170 3.94 25.95 -19.14
N TRP A 171 5.09 25.78 -18.47
CA TRP A 171 5.18 26.01 -17.02
C TRP A 171 4.90 27.46 -16.63
N ILE A 172 5.36 28.44 -17.38
CA ILE A 172 5.03 29.85 -17.14
C ILE A 172 3.53 30.09 -17.19
N GLN A 173 2.84 29.49 -18.15
CA GLN A 173 1.38 29.66 -18.30
C GLN A 173 0.62 28.94 -17.18
N ILE A 174 1.04 27.76 -16.77
CA ILE A 174 0.52 27.06 -15.60
C ILE A 174 0.74 27.90 -14.33
N ALA A 175 1.96 28.33 -14.09
CA ALA A 175 2.33 29.12 -12.92
C ALA A 175 1.54 30.44 -12.82
N ASN A 176 1.36 31.15 -13.94
CA ASN A 176 0.53 32.35 -13.99
C ASN A 176 -0.94 32.07 -13.70
N ARG A 177 -1.50 30.96 -14.23
CA ARG A 177 -2.89 30.55 -13.96
C ARG A 177 -3.15 30.33 -12.48
N PHE A 178 -2.21 29.74 -11.77
CA PHE A 178 -2.34 29.36 -10.38
C PHE A 178 -1.62 30.29 -9.39
N VAL A 179 -1.19 31.48 -9.83
CA VAL A 179 -0.35 32.40 -9.04
C VAL A 179 -0.97 32.80 -7.69
N SER A 180 -2.29 32.84 -7.60
CA SER A 180 -3.04 33.20 -6.38
C SER A 180 -3.57 31.99 -5.60
N HIS A 181 -3.42 30.76 -6.11
CA HIS A 181 -3.85 29.56 -5.41
C HIS A 181 -2.98 29.31 -4.19
N PRO A 182 -3.54 28.68 -3.13
CA PRO A 182 -2.83 28.47 -1.85
C PRO A 182 -1.64 27.52 -2.00
N SER A 183 -0.79 27.45 -0.97
CA SER A 183 0.46 26.68 -0.96
C SER A 183 0.27 25.16 -0.86
N ASN A 184 -0.94 24.68 -0.56
CA ASN A 184 -1.28 23.26 -0.66
C ASN A 184 -1.56 22.78 -2.11
N LEU A 185 -1.44 23.68 -3.11
CA LEU A 185 -1.22 23.31 -4.50
C LEU A 185 0.30 23.27 -4.76
N LEU A 186 0.81 22.13 -5.20
CA LEU A 186 2.21 21.87 -5.51
C LEU A 186 2.41 21.69 -7.02
N PHE A 187 3.60 22.02 -7.49
CA PHE A 187 4.00 21.79 -8.88
C PHE A 187 5.11 20.75 -8.93
N GLU A 188 4.92 19.69 -9.71
CA GLU A 188 5.93 18.69 -10.00
C GLU A 188 6.46 18.90 -11.41
N VAL A 189 7.77 19.17 -11.51
CA VAL A 189 8.41 19.62 -12.76
C VAL A 189 8.11 18.68 -13.92
N VAL A 190 8.28 17.39 -13.73
CA VAL A 190 8.00 16.35 -14.71
C VAL A 190 7.83 15.00 -13.99
N ASN A 191 6.94 14.16 -14.49
CA ASN A 191 6.66 12.83 -13.96
C ASN A 191 7.89 11.90 -13.93
N GLU A 192 8.12 11.21 -15.02
CA GLU A 192 9.25 10.33 -15.24
C GLU A 192 10.03 10.83 -16.44
N PRO A 193 11.24 11.37 -16.25
CA PRO A 193 12.11 11.67 -17.37
C PRO A 193 12.43 10.36 -18.09
N TYR A 194 11.60 10.10 -19.09
CA TYR A 194 11.59 8.83 -19.79
C TYR A 194 12.82 8.74 -20.69
N PHE A 195 13.50 7.58 -20.61
CA PHE A 195 14.73 7.30 -21.35
C PHE A 195 15.90 8.26 -21.03
N GLU A 196 16.78 7.82 -20.23
CA GLU A 196 18.21 8.20 -20.12
C GLU A 196 18.54 9.70 -20.28
N VAL A 197 17.62 10.58 -19.85
CA VAL A 197 18.01 11.96 -19.61
C VAL A 197 19.17 11.92 -18.61
N SER A 198 20.32 12.44 -18.99
CA SER A 198 21.47 12.47 -18.11
C SER A 198 21.16 13.29 -16.85
N ALA A 199 21.81 12.98 -15.74
CA ALA A 199 21.65 13.76 -14.51
C ALA A 199 21.85 15.27 -14.73
N SER A 200 22.86 15.65 -15.50
CA SER A 200 23.14 17.07 -15.79
C SER A 200 22.07 17.75 -16.65
N GLU A 201 21.44 17.02 -17.57
CA GLU A 201 20.32 17.58 -18.35
C GLU A 201 19.07 17.74 -17.48
N MET A 202 18.80 16.76 -16.60
CA MET A 202 17.67 16.87 -15.67
C MET A 202 17.87 18.01 -14.66
N ASP A 203 19.09 18.21 -14.18
CA ASP A 203 19.44 19.36 -13.34
C ASP A 203 19.18 20.69 -14.07
N ALA A 204 19.59 20.80 -15.34
CA ALA A 204 19.33 21.99 -16.12
C ALA A 204 17.83 22.24 -16.35
N ILE A 205 17.05 21.20 -16.54
CA ILE A 205 15.57 21.28 -16.65
C ILE A 205 14.98 21.75 -15.31
N ASN A 206 15.37 21.13 -14.19
CA ASN A 206 14.90 21.55 -12.86
C ASN A 206 15.18 23.03 -12.60
N LEU A 207 16.43 23.48 -12.77
CA LEU A 207 16.81 24.87 -12.55
C LEU A 207 16.00 25.84 -13.43
N MET A 208 15.86 25.53 -14.71
CA MET A 208 15.11 26.37 -15.67
C MET A 208 13.63 26.50 -15.24
N ILE A 209 13.01 25.44 -14.80
CA ILE A 209 11.59 25.45 -14.44
C ILE A 209 11.37 26.08 -13.06
N ILE A 210 12.23 25.82 -12.08
CA ILE A 210 12.19 26.48 -10.77
C ILE A 210 12.26 28.00 -10.98
N GLU A 211 13.25 28.51 -11.73
CA GLU A 211 13.39 29.91 -12.05
C GLU A 211 12.15 30.49 -12.75
N ALA A 212 11.61 29.78 -13.75
CA ALA A 212 10.44 30.19 -14.49
C ALA A 212 9.19 30.31 -13.59
N ILE A 213 8.96 29.36 -12.71
CA ILE A 213 7.84 29.37 -11.75
C ILE A 213 8.02 30.54 -10.76
N ARG A 214 9.21 30.70 -10.16
CA ARG A 214 9.49 31.76 -9.18
C ARG A 214 9.33 33.15 -9.77
N ALA A 215 9.73 33.34 -11.05
CA ALA A 215 9.61 34.60 -11.76
C ALA A 215 8.16 35.09 -11.94
N THR A 216 7.15 34.21 -11.84
CA THR A 216 5.74 34.62 -11.93
C THR A 216 5.26 35.34 -10.66
N GLY A 217 5.97 35.22 -9.53
CA GLY A 217 5.66 35.92 -8.27
C GLY A 217 4.40 35.40 -7.57
N GLY A 218 3.77 36.25 -6.75
CA GLY A 218 2.63 35.88 -5.95
C GLY A 218 2.92 34.67 -5.03
N ASN A 219 1.98 33.75 -4.89
CA ASN A 219 2.17 32.55 -4.08
C ASN A 219 3.20 31.58 -4.69
N ASN A 220 3.54 31.73 -5.97
CA ASN A 220 4.57 30.90 -6.61
C ASN A 220 5.99 31.25 -6.15
N SER A 221 6.22 32.42 -5.55
CA SER A 221 7.54 32.78 -5.01
C SER A 221 8.02 31.81 -3.91
N THR A 222 7.09 31.08 -3.29
CA THR A 222 7.37 30.18 -2.18
C THR A 222 6.60 28.86 -2.26
N ARG A 223 5.83 28.64 -3.33
CA ARG A 223 5.10 27.38 -3.56
C ARG A 223 6.06 26.21 -3.55
N PRO A 224 5.74 25.07 -2.84
CA PRO A 224 6.56 23.87 -2.92
C PRO A 224 6.64 23.34 -4.36
N ILE A 225 7.86 23.02 -4.80
CA ILE A 225 8.13 22.44 -6.12
C ILE A 225 8.72 21.06 -5.92
N ILE A 226 8.11 20.07 -6.57
CA ILE A 226 8.58 18.69 -6.58
C ILE A 226 9.51 18.52 -7.78
N ILE A 227 10.72 18.02 -7.50
CA ILE A 227 11.78 17.76 -8.46
C ILE A 227 12.14 16.28 -8.51
N THR A 228 12.68 15.82 -9.62
CA THR A 228 13.23 14.46 -9.76
C THR A 228 14.62 14.50 -10.38
N GLY A 229 15.39 13.44 -10.17
CA GLY A 229 16.62 13.20 -10.90
C GLY A 229 16.39 12.47 -12.22
N GLY A 230 17.45 12.00 -12.85
CA GLY A 230 17.38 11.13 -14.02
C GLY A 230 16.88 9.70 -13.70
N GLY A 231 16.88 8.79 -14.69
CA GLY A 231 16.63 7.38 -14.48
C GLY A 231 15.16 7.00 -14.24
N SER A 232 14.25 7.59 -15.01
CA SER A 232 12.80 7.28 -14.99
C SER A 232 12.17 7.36 -13.60
N ASN A 233 12.65 8.26 -12.77
CA ASN A 233 12.17 8.52 -11.41
C ASN A 233 12.21 7.29 -10.47
N SER A 234 13.19 6.38 -10.65
CA SER A 234 13.41 5.25 -9.73
C SER A 234 13.82 5.73 -8.33
N TYR A 235 13.89 4.80 -7.36
CA TYR A 235 14.38 5.12 -6.00
C TYR A 235 15.81 5.70 -5.97
N GLN A 236 16.58 5.53 -7.05
CA GLN A 236 17.91 6.12 -7.18
C GLN A 236 17.86 7.55 -7.77
N ALA A 237 16.75 7.98 -8.36
CA ALA A 237 16.65 9.28 -9.01
C ALA A 237 17.04 10.45 -8.09
N PRO A 238 16.58 10.55 -6.84
CA PRO A 238 16.99 11.62 -5.95
C PRO A 238 18.50 11.72 -5.77
N THR A 239 19.22 10.59 -5.77
CA THR A 239 20.67 10.55 -5.56
C THR A 239 21.47 11.14 -6.73
N THR A 240 20.83 11.39 -7.86
CA THR A 240 21.45 11.98 -9.06
C THR A 240 21.26 13.49 -9.16
N ILE A 241 20.44 14.10 -8.27
CA ILE A 241 20.21 15.56 -8.26
C ILE A 241 21.44 16.28 -7.72
N SER A 242 21.93 17.27 -8.45
CA SER A 242 23.12 18.01 -8.05
C SER A 242 22.87 18.95 -6.87
N THR A 243 23.93 19.23 -6.12
CA THR A 243 23.93 20.23 -5.04
C THR A 243 23.48 21.61 -5.53
N GLU A 244 23.79 21.97 -6.77
CA GLU A 244 23.36 23.24 -7.37
C GLU A 244 21.84 23.36 -7.42
N VAL A 245 21.14 22.32 -7.85
CA VAL A 245 19.66 22.26 -7.84
C VAL A 245 19.12 22.33 -6.41
N LEU A 246 19.67 21.50 -5.50
CA LEU A 246 19.19 21.43 -4.12
C LEU A 246 19.37 22.75 -3.34
N GLN A 247 20.37 23.56 -3.70
CA GLN A 247 20.62 24.86 -3.08
C GLN A 247 19.95 26.03 -3.82
N SER A 248 19.34 25.79 -4.97
CA SER A 248 18.72 26.85 -5.78
C SER A 248 17.46 27.42 -5.16
N ASP A 249 16.76 26.64 -4.32
CA ASP A 249 15.48 27.03 -3.73
C ASP A 249 15.26 26.32 -2.38
N SER A 250 14.62 26.98 -1.43
CA SER A 250 14.37 26.44 -0.08
C SER A 250 13.07 25.63 0.04
N ASN A 251 12.23 25.62 -0.99
CA ASN A 251 10.91 24.98 -0.97
C ASN A 251 10.83 23.83 -1.96
N LEU A 252 11.90 23.01 -2.02
CA LEU A 252 11.98 21.83 -2.85
C LEU A 252 11.54 20.57 -2.08
N ILE A 253 10.96 19.64 -2.82
CA ILE A 253 10.63 18.28 -2.40
C ILE A 253 11.18 17.36 -3.48
N ALA A 254 11.88 16.29 -3.13
CA ALA A 254 12.31 15.31 -4.12
C ALA A 254 11.25 14.21 -4.29
N SER A 255 11.12 13.69 -5.52
CA SER A 255 10.20 12.60 -5.84
C SER A 255 10.94 11.36 -6.32
N PHE A 256 10.37 10.18 -6.02
CA PHE A 256 10.74 8.92 -6.63
C PHE A 256 9.51 8.04 -6.80
N HIS A 257 9.61 7.05 -7.71
CA HIS A 257 8.57 6.06 -7.96
C HIS A 257 9.07 4.65 -7.64
N TYR A 258 8.16 3.74 -7.31
CA TYR A 258 8.53 2.38 -6.94
C TYR A 258 7.54 1.34 -7.46
N TYR A 259 8.00 0.55 -8.45
CA TYR A 259 7.22 -0.53 -9.05
C TYR A 259 7.95 -1.88 -9.02
N GLN A 260 9.00 -2.01 -8.19
CA GLN A 260 9.75 -3.25 -8.12
C GLN A 260 9.11 -4.26 -7.15
N PRO A 261 9.17 -5.58 -7.49
CA PRO A 261 9.62 -6.11 -8.77
C PRO A 261 8.55 -5.97 -9.87
N PHE A 262 8.94 -5.54 -11.06
CA PHE A 262 8.01 -5.36 -12.19
C PHE A 262 7.31 -6.67 -12.60
N SER A 263 7.94 -7.82 -12.38
CA SER A 263 7.34 -9.14 -12.61
C SER A 263 6.06 -9.35 -11.80
N PHE A 264 5.99 -8.79 -10.60
CA PHE A 264 4.81 -8.82 -9.74
C PHE A 264 3.87 -7.65 -10.04
N THR A 265 4.37 -6.41 -10.00
CA THR A 265 3.52 -5.21 -10.10
C THR A 265 2.86 -5.03 -11.46
N SER A 266 3.34 -5.73 -12.49
CA SER A 266 2.80 -5.74 -13.86
C SER A 266 2.45 -7.15 -14.33
N SER A 267 2.13 -8.06 -13.43
CA SER A 267 1.94 -9.49 -13.70
C SER A 267 0.66 -9.83 -14.49
N SER A 268 -0.21 -8.85 -14.73
CA SER A 268 -1.33 -9.01 -15.70
C SER A 268 -0.90 -8.98 -17.17
N LYS A 269 0.39 -8.75 -17.46
CA LYS A 269 0.95 -8.73 -18.81
C LYS A 269 1.55 -10.09 -19.18
N GLU A 270 1.50 -10.44 -20.47
CA GLU A 270 1.97 -11.73 -21.01
C GLU A 270 3.42 -12.08 -20.63
N GLN A 271 4.31 -11.08 -20.58
CA GLN A 271 5.73 -11.30 -20.28
C GLN A 271 6.04 -11.50 -18.80
N PHE A 272 5.08 -11.28 -17.90
CA PHE A 272 5.24 -11.41 -16.47
C PHE A 272 4.27 -12.43 -15.91
N ASN A 273 4.72 -13.28 -15.01
CA ASN A 273 3.93 -14.35 -14.40
C ASN A 273 4.23 -14.56 -12.91
N ASP A 274 4.77 -13.54 -12.26
CA ASP A 274 5.03 -13.55 -10.83
C ASP A 274 3.80 -13.00 -10.12
N PHE A 275 3.05 -13.87 -9.44
CA PHE A 275 1.77 -13.53 -8.83
C PHE A 275 1.87 -13.37 -7.31
N ASN A 276 3.05 -13.64 -6.75
CA ASN A 276 3.28 -13.63 -5.31
C ASN A 276 4.25 -12.53 -4.90
N TRP A 277 4.02 -11.97 -3.71
CA TRP A 277 4.90 -10.99 -3.10
C TRP A 277 4.74 -11.04 -1.56
N GLY A 278 5.77 -10.62 -0.83
CA GLY A 278 5.68 -10.43 0.60
C GLY A 278 6.60 -11.32 1.43
N THR A 279 7.52 -12.04 0.75
CA THR A 279 8.60 -12.76 1.45
C THR A 279 9.51 -11.75 2.19
N ASN A 280 10.30 -12.22 3.17
CA ASN A 280 11.31 -11.39 3.84
C ASN A 280 12.29 -10.78 2.85
N ALA A 281 12.64 -11.50 1.79
CA ALA A 281 13.52 -10.99 0.77
C ALA A 281 12.90 -9.81 0.03
N ASP A 282 11.61 -9.89 -0.36
CA ASP A 282 10.89 -8.80 -0.99
C ASP A 282 10.82 -7.58 -0.09
N LYS A 283 10.41 -7.79 1.17
CA LYS A 283 10.31 -6.74 2.19
C LYS A 283 11.65 -6.09 2.47
N SER A 284 12.72 -6.88 2.61
CA SER A 284 14.08 -6.38 2.81
C SER A 284 14.59 -5.56 1.63
N ASN A 285 14.25 -5.96 0.40
CA ASN A 285 14.59 -5.19 -0.80
C ASN A 285 13.93 -3.80 -0.77
N VAL A 286 12.62 -3.73 -0.51
CA VAL A 286 11.92 -2.44 -0.38
C VAL A 286 12.54 -1.60 0.72
N ALA A 287 12.74 -2.17 1.92
CA ALA A 287 13.33 -1.45 3.05
C ALA A 287 14.70 -0.88 2.71
N SER A 288 15.59 -1.69 2.09
CA SER A 288 16.94 -1.25 1.71
C SER A 288 16.93 -0.14 0.65
N HIS A 289 16.03 -0.21 -0.33
CA HIS A 289 15.87 0.82 -1.35
C HIS A 289 15.36 2.14 -0.74
N PHE A 290 14.39 2.06 0.17
CA PHE A 290 13.86 3.25 0.84
C PHE A 290 14.87 3.84 1.83
N ASP A 291 15.74 3.03 2.44
CA ASP A 291 16.85 3.52 3.28
C ASP A 291 17.88 4.31 2.47
N VAL A 292 18.13 3.95 1.21
CA VAL A 292 18.98 4.77 0.29
C VAL A 292 18.36 6.16 0.13
N VAL A 293 17.06 6.23 -0.14
CA VAL A 293 16.35 7.51 -0.32
C VAL A 293 16.34 8.32 0.98
N ARG A 294 16.06 7.66 2.12
CA ARG A 294 16.07 8.30 3.43
C ARG A 294 17.44 8.88 3.76
N SER A 295 18.50 8.09 3.59
CA SER A 295 19.87 8.55 3.88
C SER A 295 20.26 9.75 3.01
N TRP A 296 19.83 9.75 1.74
CA TRP A 296 20.02 10.90 0.85
C TRP A 296 19.23 12.13 1.32
N SER A 297 17.95 11.95 1.68
CA SER A 297 17.05 13.00 2.19
C SER A 297 17.63 13.69 3.43
N GLU A 298 18.05 12.90 4.41
CA GLU A 298 18.67 13.38 5.66
C GLU A 298 19.99 14.11 5.39
N THR A 299 20.85 13.58 4.50
CA THR A 299 22.16 14.16 4.17
C THR A 299 22.01 15.53 3.49
N ASN A 300 21.03 15.66 2.61
CA ASN A 300 20.83 16.88 1.83
C ASN A 300 19.79 17.82 2.44
N ASN A 301 19.13 17.41 3.52
CA ASN A 301 18.04 18.15 4.17
C ASN A 301 16.89 18.50 3.19
N ILE A 302 16.50 17.57 2.32
CA ILE A 302 15.40 17.71 1.35
C ILE A 302 14.34 16.66 1.67
N PRO A 303 13.09 17.05 1.93
CA PRO A 303 11.99 16.09 2.15
C PRO A 303 11.64 15.37 0.84
N VAL A 304 11.03 14.17 0.99
CA VAL A 304 10.79 13.28 -0.15
C VAL A 304 9.33 12.83 -0.20
N THR A 305 8.80 12.69 -1.42
CA THR A 305 7.51 12.05 -1.69
C THR A 305 7.71 10.81 -2.57
N LEU A 306 7.00 9.72 -2.26
CA LEU A 306 6.83 8.56 -3.15
C LEU A 306 5.67 8.86 -4.11
N GLY A 307 6.01 9.40 -5.29
CA GLY A 307 5.03 9.93 -6.25
C GLY A 307 4.11 8.86 -6.85
N GLU A 308 4.64 7.62 -7.03
CA GLU A 308 3.86 6.52 -7.57
C GLU A 308 4.34 5.17 -7.05
N PHE A 309 3.38 4.30 -6.74
CA PHE A 309 3.56 2.86 -6.58
C PHE A 309 2.20 2.15 -6.69
N ALA A 310 2.15 0.96 -7.21
CA ALA A 310 0.99 0.07 -7.19
C ALA A 310 1.34 -1.31 -7.76
N ALA A 311 0.52 -2.32 -7.49
CA ALA A 311 0.48 -3.58 -8.21
C ALA A 311 -0.80 -3.70 -9.05
N ASP A 312 -0.76 -4.53 -10.09
CA ASP A 312 -1.90 -4.82 -10.95
C ASP A 312 -3.09 -5.36 -10.13
N ASN A 313 -4.28 -5.32 -10.72
CA ASN A 313 -5.47 -5.90 -10.12
C ASN A 313 -5.30 -7.41 -9.98
N GLU A 314 -5.90 -7.98 -8.95
CA GLU A 314 -5.92 -9.42 -8.70
C GLU A 314 -6.29 -10.21 -9.97
N GLY A 315 -5.52 -11.24 -10.31
CA GLY A 315 -5.78 -12.04 -11.51
C GLY A 315 -5.94 -11.24 -12.80
N GLY A 316 -5.47 -9.98 -12.86
CA GLY A 316 -5.73 -9.08 -13.97
C GLY A 316 -7.20 -8.62 -14.08
N PHE A 317 -7.97 -8.66 -12.98
CA PHE A 317 -9.40 -8.37 -12.98
C PHE A 317 -9.72 -6.96 -13.47
N ASN A 318 -10.67 -6.87 -14.41
CA ASN A 318 -11.19 -5.62 -14.92
C ASN A 318 -12.47 -5.24 -14.19
N TYR A 319 -12.38 -4.25 -13.31
CA TYR A 319 -13.51 -3.78 -12.48
C TYR A 319 -14.67 -3.16 -13.27
N GLN A 320 -14.44 -2.76 -14.52
CA GLN A 320 -15.51 -2.24 -15.39
C GLN A 320 -16.35 -3.37 -15.99
N THR A 321 -15.71 -4.49 -16.37
CA THR A 321 -16.36 -5.58 -17.10
C THR A 321 -16.65 -6.81 -16.25
N GLY A 322 -16.02 -6.94 -15.07
CA GLY A 322 -16.13 -8.12 -14.22
C GLY A 322 -15.39 -9.36 -14.76
N VAL A 323 -14.38 -9.18 -15.59
CA VAL A 323 -13.66 -10.29 -16.24
C VAL A 323 -12.20 -10.31 -15.79
N TYR A 324 -11.71 -11.49 -15.47
CA TYR A 324 -10.29 -11.73 -15.18
C TYR A 324 -9.42 -11.61 -16.42
N GLY A 325 -8.18 -11.20 -16.22
CA GLY A 325 -7.20 -11.05 -17.32
C GLY A 325 -6.77 -12.39 -17.91
N SER A 326 -6.39 -12.38 -19.18
CA SER A 326 -5.99 -13.60 -19.91
C SER A 326 -4.66 -14.19 -19.40
N TYR A 327 -3.81 -13.37 -18.78
CA TYR A 327 -2.47 -13.78 -18.34
C TYR A 327 -2.37 -13.94 -16.81
N GLY A 328 -3.47 -13.75 -16.09
CA GLY A 328 -3.51 -13.76 -14.64
C GLY A 328 -3.18 -12.40 -14.05
N GLY A 329 -2.58 -12.37 -12.87
CA GLY A 329 -2.21 -11.18 -12.12
C GLY A 329 -1.87 -11.54 -10.69
N PRO A 330 -1.59 -10.54 -9.83
CA PRO A 330 -1.24 -10.80 -8.45
C PRO A 330 -2.31 -11.61 -7.73
N LEU A 331 -1.91 -12.40 -6.76
CA LEU A 331 -2.85 -12.85 -5.72
C LEU A 331 -3.34 -11.61 -4.96
N HIS A 332 -4.62 -11.62 -4.60
CA HIS A 332 -5.24 -10.45 -3.98
C HIS A 332 -4.57 -10.04 -2.67
N ALA A 333 -4.32 -11.00 -1.79
CA ALA A 333 -3.66 -10.76 -0.52
C ALA A 333 -2.25 -10.15 -0.69
N ASP A 334 -1.47 -10.67 -1.62
CA ASP A 334 -0.11 -10.19 -1.89
C ASP A 334 -0.14 -8.77 -2.48
N ARG A 335 -1.16 -8.47 -3.29
CA ARG A 335 -1.44 -7.12 -3.77
C ARG A 335 -1.76 -6.15 -2.61
N VAL A 336 -2.62 -6.55 -1.69
CA VAL A 336 -2.98 -5.76 -0.50
C VAL A 336 -1.75 -5.51 0.36
N GLU A 337 -0.98 -6.58 0.65
CA GLU A 337 0.24 -6.48 1.45
C GLU A 337 1.32 -5.61 0.79
N TYR A 338 1.48 -5.68 -0.53
CA TYR A 338 2.39 -4.79 -1.25
C TYR A 338 2.04 -3.32 -0.99
N HIS A 339 0.76 -2.96 -1.12
CA HIS A 339 0.31 -1.59 -0.88
C HIS A 339 0.49 -1.17 0.58
N ARG A 340 0.14 -2.05 1.52
CA ARG A 340 0.29 -1.82 2.95
C ARG A 340 1.75 -1.58 3.32
N TYR A 341 2.62 -2.51 2.91
CA TYR A 341 4.03 -2.47 3.30
C TYR A 341 4.74 -1.25 2.71
N LEU A 342 4.51 -0.91 1.44
CA LEU A 342 5.11 0.29 0.85
C LEU A 342 4.61 1.58 1.52
N ALA A 343 3.30 1.66 1.79
CA ALA A 343 2.73 2.80 2.51
C ALA A 343 3.35 2.96 3.91
N GLU A 344 3.45 1.88 4.67
CA GLU A 344 4.10 1.85 5.99
C GLU A 344 5.57 2.26 5.90
N GLN A 345 6.33 1.65 4.98
CA GLN A 345 7.76 1.95 4.82
C GLN A 345 8.01 3.40 4.39
N ALA A 346 7.12 4.00 3.59
CA ALA A 346 7.20 5.42 3.23
C ALA A 346 6.96 6.32 4.46
N ILE A 347 5.84 6.14 5.16
CA ILE A 347 5.46 6.95 6.32
C ILE A 347 6.48 6.83 7.45
N ASN A 348 6.97 5.63 7.75
CA ASN A 348 7.97 5.39 8.80
C ASN A 348 9.32 6.06 8.50
N ARG A 349 9.58 6.45 7.25
CA ARG A 349 10.78 7.20 6.85
C ARG A 349 10.53 8.68 6.64
N GLY A 350 9.33 9.17 6.97
CA GLY A 350 8.95 10.56 6.82
C GLY A 350 8.64 10.98 5.38
N PHE A 351 8.36 10.02 4.49
CA PHE A 351 7.92 10.30 3.13
C PHE A 351 6.39 10.42 3.08
N SER A 352 5.86 11.38 2.35
CA SER A 352 4.48 11.28 1.86
C SER A 352 4.41 10.33 0.67
N PHE A 353 3.19 9.94 0.29
CA PHE A 353 3.02 9.15 -0.91
C PHE A 353 1.72 9.47 -1.67
N SER A 354 1.70 9.14 -2.97
CA SER A 354 0.50 9.09 -3.80
C SER A 354 0.45 7.74 -4.54
N ALA A 355 -0.36 6.79 -4.05
CA ALA A 355 -0.49 5.48 -4.68
C ALA A 355 -1.14 5.60 -6.07
N TRP A 356 -0.65 4.83 -7.05
CA TRP A 356 -1.15 4.91 -8.41
C TRP A 356 -2.52 4.25 -8.56
N CYS A 357 -3.51 5.06 -8.91
CA CYS A 357 -4.86 4.60 -9.21
C CYS A 357 -5.33 5.12 -10.56
N SER A 358 -5.50 4.23 -11.53
CA SER A 358 -5.88 4.57 -12.90
C SER A 358 -7.36 4.34 -13.23
N GLY A 359 -8.18 4.07 -12.19
CA GLY A 359 -9.63 3.88 -12.33
C GLY A 359 -10.04 2.50 -12.83
N ASN A 360 -11.34 2.29 -12.92
CA ASN A 360 -11.97 0.97 -13.13
C ASN A 360 -11.77 0.36 -14.54
N LYS A 361 -11.30 1.14 -15.52
CA LYS A 361 -10.99 0.65 -16.88
C LYS A 361 -9.56 0.11 -17.01
N SER A 362 -8.78 0.21 -15.98
CA SER A 362 -7.35 -0.10 -16.00
C SER A 362 -7.02 -1.31 -15.13
N ASN A 363 -5.78 -1.76 -15.20
CA ASN A 363 -5.25 -2.87 -14.41
C ASN A 363 -4.69 -2.46 -13.05
N LYS A 364 -4.73 -1.18 -12.66
CA LYS A 364 -4.32 -0.68 -11.32
C LYS A 364 -5.44 0.18 -10.74
N THR A 365 -6.40 -0.47 -10.10
CA THR A 365 -7.62 0.15 -9.58
C THR A 365 -7.63 0.14 -8.06
N ILE A 366 -7.85 1.30 -7.45
CA ILE A 366 -8.08 1.46 -6.01
C ILE A 366 -9.44 2.10 -5.79
N HIS A 367 -9.74 3.18 -6.53
CA HIS A 367 -11.04 3.85 -6.57
C HIS A 367 -11.69 3.64 -7.94
N LEU A 368 -12.95 3.26 -7.93
CA LEU A 368 -13.77 3.10 -9.13
C LEU A 368 -14.43 4.44 -9.46
N ARG A 369 -13.82 5.22 -10.32
CA ARG A 369 -14.24 6.58 -10.65
C ARG A 369 -15.60 6.60 -11.31
N THR A 370 -16.60 7.06 -10.57
CA THR A 370 -17.97 7.26 -11.06
C THR A 370 -18.69 8.26 -10.16
N ASP A 371 -19.63 8.99 -10.72
CA ASP A 371 -20.60 9.80 -9.99
C ASP A 371 -21.79 8.98 -9.47
N ASN A 372 -21.90 7.72 -9.93
CA ASN A 372 -22.96 6.80 -9.54
C ASN A 372 -22.42 5.38 -9.40
N PRO A 373 -22.18 4.89 -8.16
CA PRO A 373 -21.64 3.55 -7.90
C PRO A 373 -22.52 2.42 -8.45
N ASN A 374 -23.83 2.65 -8.64
CA ASN A 374 -24.74 1.66 -9.20
C ASN A 374 -24.52 1.40 -10.71
N THR A 375 -23.70 2.20 -11.39
CA THR A 375 -23.31 1.97 -12.78
C THR A 375 -22.07 1.06 -12.92
N ILE A 376 -21.43 0.69 -11.82
CA ILE A 376 -20.30 -0.23 -11.79
C ILE A 376 -20.85 -1.64 -11.63
N ASN A 377 -20.88 -2.40 -12.73
CA ASN A 377 -21.54 -3.71 -12.77
C ASN A 377 -20.73 -4.84 -12.10
N ALA A 378 -19.43 -4.65 -11.87
CA ALA A 378 -18.51 -5.71 -11.50
C ALA A 378 -18.07 -5.70 -10.02
N TYR A 379 -18.34 -4.62 -9.31
CA TYR A 379 -17.87 -4.45 -7.93
C TYR A 379 -18.89 -3.71 -7.05
N PRO A 380 -19.17 -4.16 -5.81
CA PRO A 380 -20.25 -3.65 -4.98
C PRO A 380 -19.91 -2.34 -4.24
N GLY A 381 -19.09 -1.49 -4.77
CA GLY A 381 -18.71 -0.23 -4.12
C GLY A 381 -17.85 0.63 -5.02
N ILE A 382 -17.40 1.76 -4.48
CA ILE A 382 -16.49 2.69 -5.18
C ILE A 382 -15.02 2.48 -4.82
N TRP A 383 -14.72 1.62 -3.85
CA TRP A 383 -13.36 1.30 -3.40
C TRP A 383 -13.06 -0.18 -3.54
N VAL A 384 -11.83 -0.52 -3.90
CA VAL A 384 -11.22 -1.79 -3.56
C VAL A 384 -10.82 -1.67 -2.10
N GLU A 385 -11.75 -2.09 -1.21
CA GLU A 385 -11.83 -1.64 0.18
C GLU A 385 -10.58 -1.99 0.99
N ASP A 386 -10.10 -3.22 0.87
CA ASP A 386 -8.92 -3.73 1.56
C ASP A 386 -7.62 -3.07 1.10
N VAL A 387 -7.45 -2.77 -0.20
CA VAL A 387 -6.32 -1.99 -0.70
C VAL A 387 -6.38 -0.54 -0.16
N LYS A 388 -7.58 0.05 -0.11
CA LYS A 388 -7.77 1.37 0.50
C LYS A 388 -7.38 1.36 1.98
N GLN A 389 -7.86 0.38 2.73
CA GLN A 389 -7.54 0.23 4.15
C GLN A 389 -6.05 0.00 4.38
N ALA A 390 -5.42 -0.84 3.56
CA ALA A 390 -3.98 -1.08 3.60
C ALA A 390 -3.15 0.20 3.41
N LEU A 391 -3.57 1.10 2.53
CA LEU A 391 -2.92 2.39 2.32
C LEU A 391 -3.11 3.37 3.48
N LEU A 392 -4.21 3.27 4.22
CA LEU A 392 -4.57 4.17 5.31
C LEU A 392 -4.23 3.64 6.71
N ALA A 393 -3.75 2.41 6.82
CA ALA A 393 -3.47 1.77 8.09
C ALA A 393 -2.39 2.49 8.91
N ASP A 394 -2.70 2.81 10.16
CA ASP A 394 -1.79 3.41 11.14
C ASP A 394 -1.15 2.31 12.03
N GLY A 395 -0.33 1.46 11.46
CA GLY A 395 0.55 0.57 12.23
C GLY A 395 -0.06 -0.66 12.91
N ASP A 396 -1.37 -0.72 13.12
CA ASP A 396 -2.09 -1.84 13.74
C ASP A 396 -2.91 -2.66 12.72
N TRP A 397 -2.45 -2.74 11.49
CA TRP A 397 -3.03 -3.69 10.56
C TRP A 397 -2.74 -5.11 11.07
N PRO A 398 -3.75 -5.99 11.15
CA PRO A 398 -3.49 -7.38 11.54
C PRO A 398 -2.39 -7.94 10.64
N ASP A 399 -1.35 -8.50 11.24
CA ASP A 399 -0.23 -9.07 10.49
C ASP A 399 -0.71 -10.33 9.77
N CYS A 400 -1.20 -10.15 8.56
CA CYS A 400 -1.75 -11.23 7.75
C CYS A 400 -0.70 -12.26 7.33
N TYR A 401 0.57 -11.99 7.62
CA TYR A 401 1.70 -12.86 7.34
C TYR A 401 2.35 -13.42 8.60
N GLY A 402 1.86 -13.02 9.80
CA GLY A 402 2.49 -13.36 11.08
C GLY A 402 3.85 -12.70 11.30
N PRO A 403 4.37 -12.74 12.53
CA PRO A 403 5.62 -12.06 12.90
C PRO A 403 6.88 -12.70 12.31
N SER A 404 6.78 -13.78 11.55
CA SER A 404 7.94 -14.44 10.92
C SER A 404 7.54 -15.24 9.68
N ASP A 405 8.45 -15.40 8.74
CA ASP A 405 8.35 -16.31 7.57
C ASP A 405 8.14 -17.80 7.94
N ALA A 406 8.03 -18.10 9.22
CA ALA A 406 7.80 -19.43 9.76
C ALA A 406 6.31 -19.84 9.80
N GLU A 407 5.37 -18.97 9.45
CA GLU A 407 3.97 -19.35 9.48
C GLU A 407 3.56 -20.11 8.22
N ILE A 408 3.39 -21.41 8.38
CA ILE A 408 2.99 -22.38 7.35
C ILE A 408 1.53 -22.16 6.94
N VAL A 409 0.71 -21.60 7.81
CA VAL A 409 -0.68 -21.21 7.55
C VAL A 409 -0.82 -19.72 7.61
N ARG A 410 -1.18 -19.10 6.49
CA ARG A 410 -1.38 -17.66 6.36
C ARG A 410 -2.82 -17.28 6.64
N ASN A 411 -3.04 -16.12 7.26
CA ASN A 411 -4.36 -15.65 7.72
C ASN A 411 -5.10 -16.73 8.53
N PRO A 412 -4.48 -17.21 9.63
CA PRO A 412 -4.97 -18.39 10.33
C PRO A 412 -6.30 -18.18 11.06
N ASP A 413 -6.65 -16.94 11.36
CA ASP A 413 -7.82 -16.49 12.10
C ASP A 413 -8.84 -15.73 11.25
N PHE A 414 -8.62 -15.62 9.93
CA PHE A 414 -9.46 -14.93 8.95
C PHE A 414 -9.66 -13.42 9.19
N GLU A 415 -8.92 -12.80 10.12
CA GLU A 415 -9.04 -11.38 10.45
C GLU A 415 -8.56 -10.44 9.32
N CYS A 416 -7.85 -10.98 8.34
CA CYS A 416 -7.36 -10.27 7.16
C CYS A 416 -8.30 -10.33 5.95
N GLY A 417 -9.58 -10.64 6.17
CA GLY A 417 -10.57 -10.94 5.14
C GLY A 417 -10.62 -12.44 4.85
N PHE A 418 -11.82 -13.00 4.85
CA PHE A 418 -12.04 -14.45 4.86
C PHE A 418 -11.43 -15.22 3.68
N SER A 419 -11.28 -14.60 2.52
CA SER A 419 -10.69 -15.20 1.31
C SER A 419 -9.19 -14.91 1.15
N ASN A 420 -8.59 -14.07 1.97
CA ASN A 420 -7.16 -13.79 1.90
C ASN A 420 -6.36 -15.04 2.29
N HIS A 421 -5.54 -15.54 1.37
CA HIS A 421 -4.76 -16.77 1.47
C HIS A 421 -5.60 -18.06 1.55
N TRP A 422 -6.93 -17.98 1.47
CA TRP A 422 -7.81 -19.13 1.47
C TRP A 422 -8.71 -19.15 0.25
N ASP A 423 -8.84 -20.32 -0.39
CA ASP A 423 -9.77 -20.53 -1.50
C ASP A 423 -10.61 -21.81 -1.32
N LEU A 424 -11.85 -21.75 -1.79
CA LEU A 424 -12.73 -22.91 -1.86
C LEU A 424 -12.59 -23.57 -3.23
N PHE A 425 -12.03 -24.77 -3.26
CA PHE A 425 -11.78 -25.52 -4.49
C PHE A 425 -12.68 -26.77 -4.58
N LEU A 426 -13.39 -26.88 -5.67
CA LEU A 426 -14.24 -28.02 -6.03
C LEU A 426 -13.57 -28.81 -7.16
N PRO A 427 -12.76 -29.85 -6.86
CA PRO A 427 -11.94 -30.50 -7.87
C PRO A 427 -12.76 -31.21 -8.95
N GLY A 428 -12.52 -30.87 -10.17
CA GLY A 428 -12.72 -31.41 -11.50
C GLY A 428 -13.79 -32.46 -11.78
N ASN A 429 -13.45 -33.34 -12.73
CA ASN A 429 -14.37 -34.27 -13.39
C ASN A 429 -15.17 -35.18 -12.44
N ASN A 430 -16.48 -35.25 -12.66
CA ASN A 430 -17.45 -36.01 -11.87
C ASN A 430 -17.65 -35.52 -10.43
N ASN A 431 -17.37 -34.26 -10.16
CA ASN A 431 -17.70 -33.64 -8.87
C ASN A 431 -19.15 -33.15 -8.89
N THR A 432 -19.99 -33.72 -8.03
CA THR A 432 -21.39 -33.31 -7.82
C THR A 432 -21.58 -32.55 -6.52
N ALA A 433 -20.51 -32.37 -5.72
CA ALA A 433 -20.55 -31.60 -4.51
C ALA A 433 -20.76 -30.10 -4.82
N GLN A 434 -21.48 -29.43 -3.95
CA GLN A 434 -21.72 -27.99 -4.03
C GLN A 434 -21.46 -27.36 -2.67
N ALA A 435 -20.72 -26.27 -2.66
CA ALA A 435 -20.43 -25.53 -1.45
C ALA A 435 -20.20 -24.05 -1.75
N THR A 436 -20.36 -23.22 -0.72
CA THR A 436 -20.01 -21.81 -0.73
C THR A 436 -19.09 -21.49 0.42
N PHE A 437 -18.20 -20.50 0.23
CA PHE A 437 -17.29 -19.99 1.24
C PHE A 437 -17.63 -18.52 1.50
N SER A 438 -17.78 -18.16 2.76
CA SER A 438 -18.14 -16.80 3.19
C SER A 438 -17.55 -16.51 4.56
N GLU A 439 -17.59 -15.27 4.95
CA GLU A 439 -17.24 -14.79 6.29
C GLU A 439 -18.38 -15.07 7.29
N SER A 440 -18.00 -15.34 8.54
CA SER A 440 -18.90 -15.34 9.69
C SER A 440 -18.41 -14.32 10.72
N THR A 441 -19.24 -13.33 11.02
CA THR A 441 -19.00 -12.33 12.08
C THR A 441 -19.81 -12.59 13.35
N THR A 442 -20.69 -13.61 13.33
CA THR A 442 -21.59 -13.95 14.46
C THR A 442 -21.27 -15.28 15.11
N THR A 443 -20.53 -16.14 14.40
CA THR A 443 -20.09 -17.45 14.89
C THR A 443 -18.58 -17.52 14.70
N VAL A 444 -17.86 -17.07 15.71
CA VAL A 444 -16.41 -16.86 15.73
C VAL A 444 -15.84 -17.58 16.94
N PHE A 445 -14.65 -18.15 16.86
CA PHE A 445 -13.92 -18.71 18.00
C PHE A 445 -13.05 -17.64 18.66
N SER A 446 -12.28 -16.88 17.84
CA SER A 446 -11.42 -15.79 18.29
C SER A 446 -11.57 -14.58 17.38
N GLY A 447 -11.21 -13.39 17.85
CA GLY A 447 -11.27 -12.18 17.03
C GLY A 447 -12.69 -11.75 16.66
N SER A 448 -12.85 -11.29 15.43
CA SER A 448 -14.10 -10.73 14.87
C SER A 448 -14.68 -11.53 13.71
N THR A 449 -13.87 -12.42 13.10
CA THR A 449 -14.24 -13.17 11.89
C THR A 449 -13.85 -14.66 11.97
N ALA A 450 -14.54 -15.49 11.20
CA ALA A 450 -14.23 -16.91 11.02
C ALA A 450 -14.65 -17.36 9.62
N ALA A 451 -14.06 -18.43 9.10
CA ALA A 451 -14.51 -19.06 7.86
C ALA A 451 -15.84 -19.79 8.05
N ARG A 452 -16.79 -19.53 7.16
CA ARG A 452 -18.04 -20.27 7.03
C ARG A 452 -18.11 -20.97 5.69
N ILE A 453 -18.25 -22.30 5.71
CA ILE A 453 -18.43 -23.12 4.52
C ILE A 453 -19.77 -23.85 4.59
N ASP A 454 -20.66 -23.53 3.64
CA ASP A 454 -21.96 -24.20 3.51
C ASP A 454 -21.86 -25.26 2.41
N VAL A 455 -21.81 -26.54 2.79
CA VAL A 455 -21.87 -27.66 1.86
C VAL A 455 -23.33 -28.06 1.66
N THR A 456 -23.86 -27.81 0.45
CA THR A 456 -25.27 -28.04 0.07
C THR A 456 -25.47 -29.35 -0.66
N SER A 457 -24.42 -29.89 -1.29
CA SER A 457 -24.41 -31.23 -1.88
C SER A 457 -23.10 -31.93 -1.55
N ALA A 458 -23.15 -33.13 -0.96
CA ALA A 458 -21.98 -33.87 -0.51
C ALA A 458 -21.66 -35.04 -1.45
N GLN A 459 -20.39 -35.47 -1.51
CA GLN A 459 -19.95 -36.62 -2.27
C GLN A 459 -18.85 -37.40 -1.56
N ASP A 460 -17.68 -36.83 -1.36
CA ASP A 460 -16.53 -37.42 -0.69
C ASP A 460 -15.68 -36.26 -0.09
N TYR A 461 -14.90 -36.54 0.94
CA TYR A 461 -14.06 -35.54 1.63
C TYR A 461 -13.29 -34.65 0.68
N ASN A 462 -12.64 -35.22 -0.35
CA ASN A 462 -11.79 -34.52 -1.29
C ASN A 462 -12.55 -33.77 -2.40
N LYS A 463 -13.88 -33.64 -2.33
CA LYS A 463 -14.71 -32.98 -3.35
C LYS A 463 -15.06 -31.53 -3.00
N VAL A 464 -14.83 -31.14 -1.75
CA VAL A 464 -14.87 -29.74 -1.28
C VAL A 464 -13.62 -29.49 -0.46
N LEU A 465 -12.75 -28.64 -0.93
CA LEU A 465 -11.48 -28.31 -0.29
C LEU A 465 -11.42 -26.84 0.04
N LEU A 466 -11.20 -26.49 1.30
CA LEU A 466 -10.73 -25.17 1.67
C LEU A 466 -9.20 -25.26 1.71
N ARG A 467 -8.52 -24.44 0.86
CA ARG A 467 -7.07 -24.51 0.68
C ARG A 467 -6.42 -23.23 1.16
N ASN A 468 -5.35 -23.35 1.90
CA ASN A 468 -4.49 -22.23 2.26
C ASN A 468 -3.47 -21.92 1.14
N ALA A 469 -2.80 -20.81 1.21
CA ALA A 469 -1.69 -20.47 0.33
C ALA A 469 -0.58 -21.52 0.37
N VAL A 470 0.21 -21.61 -0.69
CA VAL A 470 1.35 -22.52 -0.76
C VAL A 470 2.52 -21.95 0.03
N TYR A 471 3.09 -22.75 0.92
CA TYR A 471 4.29 -22.45 1.66
C TYR A 471 5.50 -22.95 0.86
N GLN A 472 6.51 -22.09 0.64
CA GLN A 472 7.62 -22.37 -0.28
C GLN A 472 8.95 -22.69 0.40
N GLU A 473 9.09 -22.40 1.71
CA GLU A 473 10.32 -22.68 2.44
C GLU A 473 10.56 -24.19 2.61
N ASP A 474 11.83 -24.59 2.70
CA ASP A 474 12.21 -25.99 2.87
C ASP A 474 12.02 -26.44 4.32
N LEU A 475 11.03 -27.30 4.54
CA LEU A 475 10.76 -27.95 5.81
C LEU A 475 11.07 -29.47 5.77
N SER A 476 11.85 -29.92 4.81
CA SER A 476 12.23 -31.33 4.66
C SER A 476 12.75 -31.93 5.97
N ASN A 477 12.28 -33.13 6.28
CA ASN A 477 12.63 -33.88 7.50
C ASN A 477 12.17 -33.24 8.83
N GLN A 478 11.32 -32.23 8.79
CA GLN A 478 10.67 -31.68 9.98
C GLN A 478 9.30 -32.37 10.21
N THR A 479 8.84 -32.33 11.45
CA THR A 479 7.47 -32.75 11.79
C THR A 479 6.65 -31.50 12.06
N LEU A 480 5.54 -31.33 11.33
CA LEU A 480 4.61 -30.25 11.52
C LEU A 480 3.46 -30.70 12.41
N THR A 481 3.14 -29.92 13.43
CA THR A 481 1.88 -30.02 14.17
C THR A 481 0.91 -29.00 13.59
N ILE A 482 -0.24 -29.43 13.10
CA ILE A 482 -1.21 -28.59 12.41
C ILE A 482 -2.58 -28.75 13.06
N GLY A 483 -3.20 -27.66 13.43
CA GLY A 483 -4.50 -27.67 14.09
C GLY A 483 -5.39 -26.49 13.75
N CYS A 484 -6.65 -26.58 14.15
CA CYS A 484 -7.62 -25.48 14.07
C CYS A 484 -8.74 -25.67 15.09
N TYR A 485 -9.47 -24.59 15.37
CA TYR A 485 -10.75 -24.69 16.04
C TYR A 485 -11.86 -24.82 15.00
N ALA A 486 -12.73 -25.81 15.18
CA ALA A 486 -13.81 -26.10 14.25
C ALA A 486 -15.10 -26.48 14.95
N LYS A 487 -16.25 -26.18 14.34
CA LYS A 487 -17.59 -26.64 14.69
C LYS A 487 -18.45 -26.79 13.45
N ALA A 488 -19.58 -27.47 13.57
CA ALA A 488 -20.53 -27.53 12.47
C ALA A 488 -21.98 -27.47 12.95
N LEU A 489 -22.84 -26.98 12.06
CA LEU A 489 -24.29 -27.16 12.17
C LEU A 489 -24.70 -28.29 11.21
N GLY A 490 -25.27 -29.35 11.77
CA GLY A 490 -25.66 -30.57 11.06
C GLY A 490 -25.48 -31.80 11.93
N ASN A 491 -26.04 -32.93 11.48
CA ASN A 491 -25.95 -34.21 12.21
C ASN A 491 -24.75 -35.02 11.68
N ASN A 492 -23.90 -35.49 12.59
CA ASN A 492 -22.75 -36.35 12.27
C ASN A 492 -21.78 -35.77 11.21
N VAL A 493 -21.59 -34.47 11.22
CA VAL A 493 -20.68 -33.78 10.29
C VAL A 493 -19.23 -34.04 10.71
N SER A 494 -18.39 -34.39 9.77
CA SER A 494 -16.96 -34.59 9.99
C SER A 494 -16.10 -33.99 8.89
N PHE A 495 -14.83 -33.81 9.18
CA PHE A 495 -13.86 -33.28 8.24
C PHE A 495 -12.50 -33.95 8.39
N ARG A 496 -11.58 -33.61 7.51
CA ARG A 496 -10.17 -34.02 7.60
C ARG A 496 -9.31 -32.80 7.24
N MET A 497 -8.09 -32.77 7.72
CA MET A 497 -7.02 -31.90 7.23
C MET A 497 -5.99 -32.73 6.47
N ARG A 498 -5.25 -32.12 5.56
CA ARG A 498 -4.10 -32.75 4.91
C ARG A 498 -3.09 -31.71 4.48
N ILE A 499 -1.84 -32.14 4.33
CA ILE A 499 -0.82 -31.39 3.59
C ILE A 499 -0.68 -32.00 2.19
N LYS A 500 -0.75 -31.13 1.19
CA LYS A 500 -0.23 -31.41 -0.15
C LYS A 500 1.22 -31.02 -0.15
N SER A 501 2.13 -31.86 -0.62
CA SER A 501 3.53 -31.52 -0.86
C SER A 501 3.99 -32.02 -2.24
N GLU A 502 4.94 -31.33 -2.84
CA GLU A 502 5.51 -31.68 -4.12
C GLU A 502 6.90 -32.25 -3.94
N LEU A 503 7.13 -33.45 -4.48
CA LEU A 503 8.46 -34.03 -4.69
C LEU A 503 8.77 -34.03 -6.17
N SER A 504 10.03 -34.04 -6.57
CA SER A 504 10.52 -33.79 -7.95
C SER A 504 9.69 -34.41 -9.09
N GLU A 505 9.04 -35.53 -8.88
CA GLU A 505 8.20 -36.22 -9.89
C GLU A 505 6.77 -36.56 -9.41
N ASN A 506 6.44 -36.33 -8.14
CA ASN A 506 5.15 -36.75 -7.57
C ASN A 506 4.58 -35.71 -6.60
N THR A 507 3.26 -35.60 -6.58
CA THR A 507 2.52 -34.86 -5.53
C THR A 507 2.04 -35.83 -4.46
N ILE A 508 2.34 -35.55 -3.20
CA ILE A 508 1.94 -36.35 -2.05
C ILE A 508 0.77 -35.66 -1.35
N PHE A 509 -0.19 -36.48 -0.91
CA PHE A 509 -1.37 -36.06 -0.15
C PHE A 509 -1.49 -36.97 1.09
N ILE A 510 -1.15 -36.46 2.26
CA ILE A 510 -1.27 -37.23 3.51
C ILE A 510 -2.35 -36.60 4.37
N PRO A 511 -3.53 -37.25 4.49
CA PRO A 511 -4.63 -36.72 5.29
C PRO A 511 -4.51 -37.15 6.76
N SER A 512 -5.06 -36.31 7.65
CA SER A 512 -5.32 -36.65 9.05
C SER A 512 -6.27 -37.87 9.21
N GLU A 513 -6.51 -38.31 10.42
CA GLU A 513 -7.69 -39.06 10.76
C GLU A 513 -8.99 -38.25 10.50
N ILE A 514 -10.14 -38.91 10.65
CA ILE A 514 -11.45 -38.26 10.51
C ILE A 514 -11.81 -37.60 11.84
N PHE A 515 -12.01 -36.28 11.78
CA PHE A 515 -12.46 -35.50 12.92
C PHE A 515 -13.98 -35.36 12.94
N GLN A 516 -14.61 -35.75 14.02
CA GLN A 516 -16.06 -35.58 14.21
C GLN A 516 -16.35 -34.21 14.80
N LEU A 517 -17.14 -33.39 14.11
CA LEU A 517 -17.48 -32.03 14.55
C LEU A 517 -18.66 -32.05 15.54
N THR A 518 -18.62 -31.12 16.48
CA THR A 518 -19.71 -30.82 17.40
C THR A 518 -20.37 -29.50 17.06
N SER A 519 -21.49 -29.19 17.73
CA SER A 519 -22.15 -27.87 17.59
C SER A 519 -21.41 -26.72 18.33
N SER A 520 -20.37 -27.07 19.10
CA SER A 520 -19.49 -26.09 19.78
C SER A 520 -18.08 -26.22 19.22
N TYR A 521 -17.34 -25.13 19.20
CA TYR A 521 -15.95 -25.16 18.79
C TYR A 521 -15.13 -26.13 19.64
N GLN A 522 -14.35 -26.97 18.98
CA GLN A 522 -13.35 -27.86 19.55
C GLN A 522 -12.05 -27.70 18.79
N TYR A 523 -10.94 -27.97 19.46
CA TYR A 523 -9.64 -28.00 18.85
C TYR A 523 -9.37 -29.35 18.20
N TYR A 524 -8.85 -29.37 16.98
CA TYR A 524 -8.50 -30.57 16.21
C TYR A 524 -7.08 -30.39 15.69
N GLU A 525 -6.23 -31.40 15.84
CA GLU A 525 -4.85 -31.34 15.35
C GLU A 525 -4.37 -32.68 14.78
N PHE A 526 -3.33 -32.62 13.93
CA PHE A 526 -2.62 -33.80 13.46
C PHE A 526 -1.15 -33.47 13.21
N GLU A 527 -0.31 -34.52 13.22
CA GLU A 527 1.11 -34.41 12.90
C GLU A 527 1.37 -34.83 11.44
N TYR A 528 2.25 -34.08 10.79
CA TYR A 528 2.71 -34.36 9.42
C TYR A 528 4.23 -34.36 9.36
N SER A 529 4.85 -35.53 9.09
CA SER A 529 6.29 -35.60 8.83
C SER A 529 6.56 -35.23 7.38
N VAL A 530 7.29 -34.15 7.17
CA VAL A 530 7.62 -33.64 5.84
C VAL A 530 8.68 -34.54 5.19
N PRO A 531 8.38 -35.21 4.07
CA PRO A 531 9.36 -36.04 3.38
C PRO A 531 10.57 -35.23 2.89
N GLU A 532 11.72 -35.87 2.82
CA GLU A 532 12.95 -35.27 2.27
C GLU A 532 12.74 -34.84 0.83
N GLY A 533 13.17 -33.60 0.49
CA GLY A 533 13.02 -33.00 -0.85
C GLY A 533 11.61 -32.53 -1.16
N SER A 534 10.72 -32.43 -0.16
CA SER A 534 9.39 -31.82 -0.32
C SER A 534 9.49 -30.29 -0.53
N SER A 535 8.66 -29.80 -1.41
CA SER A 535 8.46 -28.37 -1.66
C SER A 535 6.98 -28.05 -1.81
N ASN A 536 6.63 -26.75 -1.86
CA ASN A 536 5.26 -26.27 -2.12
C ASN A 536 4.22 -26.93 -1.19
N LEU A 537 4.45 -26.82 0.11
CA LEU A 537 3.53 -27.34 1.11
C LEU A 537 2.22 -26.53 1.11
N GLN A 538 1.08 -27.20 1.15
CA GLN A 538 -0.22 -26.54 1.19
C GLN A 538 -1.17 -27.24 2.13
N LEU A 539 -1.67 -26.52 3.15
CA LEU A 539 -2.75 -27.01 4.00
C LEU A 539 -4.06 -27.02 3.21
N GLN A 540 -4.77 -28.15 3.29
CA GLN A 540 -6.09 -28.35 2.71
C GLN A 540 -7.04 -28.96 3.73
N VAL A 541 -8.23 -28.36 3.89
CA VAL A 541 -9.31 -28.86 4.73
C VAL A 541 -10.34 -29.54 3.84
N LEU A 542 -10.66 -30.80 4.12
CA LEU A 542 -11.50 -31.69 3.30
C LEU A 542 -12.89 -31.76 3.90
N LEU A 543 -13.90 -31.18 3.25
CA LEU A 543 -15.24 -30.92 3.78
C LEU A 543 -16.38 -31.62 3.00
N GLY A 544 -16.07 -32.25 1.87
CA GLY A 544 -17.08 -32.68 0.90
C GLY A 544 -17.91 -33.91 1.26
N ALA A 545 -17.67 -34.59 2.40
CA ALA A 545 -18.34 -35.84 2.75
C ALA A 545 -19.75 -35.67 3.31
N TYR A 546 -20.07 -34.52 3.90
CA TYR A 546 -21.35 -34.30 4.58
C TYR A 546 -21.94 -32.95 4.23
N VAL A 547 -23.26 -32.90 4.05
CA VAL A 547 -24.00 -31.63 3.95
C VAL A 547 -24.08 -31.01 5.34
N GLY A 548 -23.75 -29.71 5.42
CA GLY A 548 -23.76 -28.97 6.67
C GLY A 548 -23.08 -27.63 6.54
N THR A 549 -23.14 -26.82 7.60
CA THR A 549 -22.43 -25.55 7.71
C THR A 549 -21.24 -25.77 8.65
N TYR A 550 -20.05 -25.55 8.12
CA TYR A 550 -18.79 -25.63 8.85
C TYR A 550 -18.34 -24.23 9.24
N PHE A 551 -17.81 -24.09 10.45
CA PHE A 551 -17.11 -22.89 10.92
C PHE A 551 -15.71 -23.30 11.35
N LEU A 552 -14.70 -22.64 10.77
CA LEU A 552 -13.28 -22.90 10.99
C LEU A 552 -12.61 -21.60 11.40
N ASP A 553 -11.69 -21.70 12.36
CA ASP A 553 -11.03 -20.52 12.92
C ASP A 553 -9.72 -20.90 13.63
N ALA A 554 -8.86 -19.89 13.87
CA ALA A 554 -7.64 -20.01 14.64
C ALA A 554 -6.80 -21.25 14.25
N PHE A 555 -6.42 -21.30 12.98
CA PHE A 555 -5.49 -22.31 12.48
C PHE A 555 -4.10 -22.12 13.09
N TYR A 556 -3.39 -23.22 13.18
CA TYR A 556 -2.05 -23.25 13.75
C TYR A 556 -1.21 -24.27 12.98
N ALA A 557 0.03 -23.96 12.72
CA ALA A 557 1.03 -24.90 12.22
C ALA A 557 2.41 -24.56 12.77
N ASP A 558 3.07 -25.51 13.39
CA ASP A 558 4.42 -25.37 13.95
C ASP A 558 5.34 -26.47 13.44
N ALA A 559 6.58 -26.10 13.11
CA ALA A 559 7.59 -27.01 12.61
C ALA A 559 8.57 -27.39 13.74
N GLN A 560 8.54 -28.65 14.15
CA GLN A 560 9.49 -29.19 15.10
C GLN A 560 10.77 -29.58 14.38
N SER A 561 11.87 -28.87 14.63
CA SER A 561 13.19 -29.29 14.09
C SER A 561 13.67 -30.56 14.77
N SER A 562 13.94 -31.62 14.01
CA SER A 562 14.62 -32.82 14.51
C SER A 562 16.12 -32.56 14.73
N SER A 563 16.47 -31.65 15.64
CA SER A 563 17.87 -31.53 16.04
C SER A 563 18.24 -32.63 17.02
N LEU A 564 19.10 -33.55 16.60
CA LEU A 564 19.86 -34.39 17.49
C LEU A 564 20.81 -33.52 18.33
N GLY A 565 20.32 -33.00 19.46
CA GLY A 565 21.15 -32.20 20.34
C GLY A 565 20.47 -31.86 21.63
N ILE A 566 20.61 -32.72 22.65
CA ILE A 566 20.37 -32.48 24.08
C ILE A 566 18.98 -31.86 24.36
N SER A 567 18.01 -32.72 24.58
CA SER A 567 16.72 -32.36 25.17
C SER A 567 16.95 -31.70 26.54
N GLN A 568 16.90 -30.38 26.60
CA GLN A 568 16.33 -29.74 27.76
C GLN A 568 14.83 -30.00 27.65
N THR A 569 14.36 -30.96 28.44
CA THR A 569 12.93 -31.15 28.73
C THR A 569 12.39 -29.82 29.29
N TYR A 570 11.84 -28.99 28.45
CA TYR A 570 10.84 -28.02 28.90
C TYR A 570 9.64 -28.87 29.31
N GLN A 571 9.49 -29.14 30.62
CA GLN A 571 8.22 -29.57 31.18
C GLN A 571 7.19 -28.52 30.76
N ASP A 572 6.05 -28.95 30.25
CA ASP A 572 4.93 -28.11 29.85
C ASP A 572 4.69 -27.01 30.90
N LEU A 573 5.06 -25.78 30.57
CA LEU A 573 4.90 -24.66 31.46
C LEU A 573 3.49 -24.12 31.26
N GLU A 574 2.59 -24.45 32.18
CA GLU A 574 1.23 -23.95 32.14
C GLU A 574 1.08 -22.76 33.09
N MET A 575 0.48 -21.69 32.62
CA MET A 575 0.08 -20.53 33.41
C MET A 575 -1.34 -20.10 33.03
N ILE A 576 -2.20 -19.96 34.01
CA ILE A 576 -3.57 -19.45 33.86
C ILE A 576 -3.71 -18.26 34.81
N ILE A 577 -4.27 -17.16 34.30
CA ILE A 577 -4.61 -15.99 35.10
C ILE A 577 -6.13 -15.84 35.20
N PHE A 578 -6.64 -15.59 36.41
CA PHE A 578 -8.06 -15.45 36.66
C PHE A 578 -8.37 -14.56 37.89
N PRO A 579 -9.59 -13.98 37.96
CA PRO A 579 -10.52 -13.80 36.86
C PRO A 579 -9.98 -12.86 35.80
N ASN A 580 -10.42 -13.00 34.56
CA ASN A 580 -10.13 -12.07 33.49
C ASN A 580 -11.40 -11.96 32.61
N PRO A 581 -12.08 -10.79 32.58
CA PRO A 581 -11.76 -9.51 33.23
C PRO A 581 -11.77 -9.56 34.77
N THR A 582 -11.10 -8.59 35.41
CA THR A 582 -10.92 -8.52 36.89
C THR A 582 -11.07 -7.10 37.43
N VAL A 583 -11.54 -7.00 38.68
CA VAL A 583 -11.76 -5.68 39.35
C VAL A 583 -10.67 -5.37 40.38
N ASP A 584 -10.41 -6.27 41.32
CA ASP A 584 -9.55 -5.99 42.48
C ASP A 584 -8.26 -6.81 42.51
N TYR A 585 -8.36 -8.08 42.19
CA TYR A 585 -7.25 -9.04 42.30
C TYR A 585 -7.19 -9.95 41.08
N LEU A 586 -5.99 -10.21 40.62
CA LEU A 586 -5.68 -11.21 39.60
C LEU A 586 -4.89 -12.35 40.27
N TYR A 587 -5.24 -13.57 39.97
CA TYR A 587 -4.55 -14.76 40.47
C TYR A 587 -3.84 -15.49 39.34
N ILE A 588 -2.68 -16.07 39.65
CA ILE A 588 -1.89 -16.89 38.75
C ILE A 588 -1.93 -18.35 39.27
N LYS A 589 -2.36 -19.28 38.43
CA LYS A 589 -2.16 -20.70 38.63
C LYS A 589 -1.13 -21.19 37.64
N SER A 590 -0.06 -21.82 38.10
CA SER A 590 0.97 -22.41 37.26
C SER A 590 1.42 -23.75 37.81
N ASN A 591 1.98 -24.59 36.94
CA ASN A 591 2.59 -25.86 37.31
C ASN A 591 4.07 -25.73 37.73
N GLN A 592 4.63 -24.49 37.71
CA GLN A 592 5.97 -24.18 38.16
C GLN A 592 5.94 -23.01 39.16
N GLU A 593 6.98 -22.93 40.00
CA GLU A 593 7.11 -21.83 40.98
C GLU A 593 7.50 -20.52 40.28
N ILE A 594 6.77 -19.45 40.61
CA ILE A 594 6.99 -18.11 40.10
C ILE A 594 8.16 -17.46 40.83
N GLU A 595 9.16 -16.97 40.12
CA GLU A 595 10.28 -16.17 40.60
C GLU A 595 9.85 -14.69 40.75
N SER A 596 9.22 -14.11 39.71
CA SER A 596 8.74 -12.74 39.72
C SER A 596 7.56 -12.53 38.76
N VAL A 597 6.74 -11.52 39.05
CA VAL A 597 5.62 -11.08 38.21
C VAL A 597 5.76 -9.61 37.93
N ARG A 598 5.57 -9.22 36.68
CA ARG A 598 5.55 -7.82 36.25
C ARG A 598 4.27 -7.55 35.47
N VAL A 599 3.69 -6.37 35.68
CA VAL A 599 2.52 -5.90 34.93
C VAL A 599 2.89 -4.62 34.20
N TYR A 600 2.56 -4.59 32.92
CA TYR A 600 2.81 -3.47 32.04
C TYR A 600 1.50 -2.90 31.52
N ASN A 601 1.43 -1.60 31.34
CA ASN A 601 0.36 -0.95 30.60
C ASN A 601 0.58 -1.12 29.08
N VAL A 602 -0.42 -0.74 28.26
CA VAL A 602 -0.36 -0.84 26.79
C VAL A 602 0.76 -0.02 26.13
N LEU A 603 1.36 0.93 26.85
CA LEU A 603 2.51 1.72 26.39
C LEU A 603 3.86 1.08 26.77
N GLY A 604 3.84 -0.15 27.32
CA GLY A 604 5.04 -0.84 27.81
C GLY A 604 5.59 -0.32 29.15
N GLY A 605 4.90 0.60 29.81
CA GLY A 605 5.28 1.10 31.13
C GLY A 605 5.03 0.09 32.24
N LEU A 606 6.06 -0.29 33.02
CA LEU A 606 5.93 -1.17 34.18
C LEU A 606 5.09 -0.49 35.26
N VAL A 607 3.97 -1.11 35.66
CA VAL A 607 3.03 -0.59 36.66
C VAL A 607 2.98 -1.38 37.95
N ILE A 608 3.30 -2.69 37.90
CA ILE A 608 3.42 -3.55 39.10
C ILE A 608 4.64 -4.45 38.91
N SER A 609 5.42 -4.64 40.01
CA SER A 609 6.48 -5.65 40.08
C SER A 609 6.42 -6.34 41.43
N LEU A 610 6.36 -7.66 41.44
CA LEU A 610 6.22 -8.51 42.63
C LEU A 610 7.16 -9.69 42.54
N ASP A 611 7.75 -10.08 43.68
CA ASP A 611 8.54 -11.30 43.80
C ASP A 611 7.65 -12.43 44.38
N LYS A 612 7.72 -13.63 43.74
CA LYS A 612 7.09 -14.88 44.21
C LYS A 612 5.60 -14.78 44.57
N SER A 613 4.83 -14.02 43.78
CA SER A 613 3.41 -13.81 44.09
C SER A 613 2.52 -14.53 43.09
N GLN A 614 1.52 -15.22 43.60
CA GLN A 614 0.42 -15.81 42.82
C GLN A 614 -0.87 -14.98 42.90
N LYS A 615 -0.88 -13.90 43.72
CA LYS A 615 -1.99 -12.98 43.86
C LYS A 615 -1.48 -11.57 43.66
N ILE A 616 -2.09 -10.85 42.72
CA ILE A 616 -1.71 -9.51 42.33
C ILE A 616 -2.84 -8.57 42.69
N ASP A 617 -2.54 -7.56 43.49
CA ASP A 617 -3.47 -6.47 43.78
C ASP A 617 -3.39 -5.46 42.64
N ILE A 618 -4.51 -5.28 41.94
CA ILE A 618 -4.64 -4.37 40.80
C ILE A 618 -5.64 -3.22 41.07
N GLN A 619 -6.09 -3.04 42.32
CA GLN A 619 -7.08 -2.00 42.65
C GLN A 619 -6.62 -0.58 42.26
N SER A 620 -5.31 -0.34 42.30
CA SER A 620 -4.73 0.95 41.93
C SER A 620 -4.62 1.20 40.44
N LEU A 621 -4.85 0.18 39.59
CA LEU A 621 -4.78 0.31 38.14
C LEU A 621 -6.04 0.95 37.59
N ALA A 622 -5.90 1.78 36.57
CA ALA A 622 -7.02 2.30 35.79
C ALA A 622 -7.70 1.19 34.99
N ARG A 623 -8.96 1.40 34.61
CA ARG A 623 -9.64 0.45 33.69
C ARG A 623 -8.90 0.39 32.35
N GLY A 624 -8.70 -0.82 31.84
CA GLY A 624 -8.01 -1.00 30.58
C GLY A 624 -7.32 -2.36 30.43
N LEU A 625 -6.63 -2.53 29.31
CA LEU A 625 -5.84 -3.69 28.97
C LEU A 625 -4.44 -3.60 29.57
N TYR A 626 -3.94 -4.72 30.10
CA TYR A 626 -2.61 -4.86 30.70
C TYR A 626 -1.95 -6.16 30.24
N LEU A 627 -0.61 -6.18 30.27
CA LEU A 627 0.21 -7.37 30.04
C LEU A 627 0.81 -7.81 31.35
N LEU A 628 0.63 -9.09 31.72
CA LEU A 628 1.28 -9.72 32.86
C LEU A 628 2.39 -10.63 32.35
N GLU A 629 3.59 -10.40 32.79
CA GLU A 629 4.77 -11.25 32.58
C GLU A 629 5.09 -11.99 33.87
N ALA A 630 5.16 -13.30 33.82
CA ALA A 630 5.64 -14.14 34.92
C ALA A 630 6.95 -14.82 34.55
N LYS A 631 7.97 -14.66 35.39
CA LYS A 631 9.24 -15.38 35.30
C LYS A 631 9.24 -16.51 36.33
N PHE A 632 9.69 -17.68 35.94
CA PHE A 632 9.73 -18.89 36.77
C PHE A 632 11.13 -19.25 37.22
N ASN A 633 11.24 -20.03 38.32
CA ASN A 633 12.51 -20.41 38.89
C ASN A 633 13.45 -21.21 37.94
N ASN A 634 12.90 -21.81 36.90
CA ASN A 634 13.66 -22.47 35.84
C ASN A 634 14.17 -21.52 34.76
N GLY A 635 13.96 -20.21 34.90
CA GLY A 635 14.38 -19.17 33.96
C GLY A 635 13.39 -18.90 32.81
N ALA A 636 12.33 -19.70 32.66
CA ALA A 636 11.31 -19.49 31.65
C ALA A 636 10.46 -18.25 31.97
N GLN A 637 9.87 -17.65 30.96
CA GLN A 637 8.95 -16.51 31.08
C GLN A 637 7.69 -16.76 30.27
N LEU A 638 6.53 -16.40 30.81
CA LEU A 638 5.26 -16.37 30.10
C LEU A 638 4.57 -15.03 30.27
N THR A 639 3.93 -14.58 29.19
CA THR A 639 3.18 -13.32 29.18
C THR A 639 1.72 -13.60 28.84
N GLN A 640 0.79 -13.00 29.56
CA GLN A 640 -0.65 -13.06 29.30
C GLN A 640 -1.32 -11.70 29.44
N LYS A 641 -2.37 -11.47 28.64
CA LYS A 641 -3.18 -10.25 28.68
C LYS A 641 -4.31 -10.38 29.69
N PHE A 642 -4.62 -9.28 30.39
CA PHE A 642 -5.83 -9.21 31.21
C PHE A 642 -6.50 -7.85 31.12
N ILE A 643 -7.80 -7.84 31.36
CA ILE A 643 -8.63 -6.63 31.38
C ILE A 643 -8.94 -6.27 32.82
N LYS A 644 -8.64 -5.01 33.19
CA LYS A 644 -9.06 -4.38 34.44
C LYS A 644 -10.38 -3.64 34.20
N ASP A 645 -11.47 -4.08 34.85
CA ASP A 645 -12.79 -3.43 34.86
C ASP A 645 -12.91 -2.29 35.88
#